data_f70d54502e0aabac1ecadf20fcd1a55e
#
_entry.id   f70d54502e0aabac1ecadf20fcd1a55e
#
_cell.length_a   1.000
_cell.length_b   1.000
_cell.length_c   1.000
_cell.angle_alpha   90.00
_cell.angle_beta   90.00
_cell.angle_gamma   90.00
#
_symmetry.space_group_name_H-M   'P 1'
#
loop_
_entity.id
_entity.type
_entity.pdbx_description
1 polymer ?
#
loop_
_entity_poly.entity_id
_entity_poly.type
_entity_poly.pdbx_seq_one_letter_code
_entity_poly.pdbx_strand_id
1 'polypeptide(L)'
;MQISQACTTLANPIPITELNRILLRQSNYVLGEWLPEGHLSGKEYKARNPLREDKGIGSFLINSESGVWSDFATGDKGGNLVELYGYIKGISDPQLLMSELDTFCSQHALTTRKMIASAVLVQVKKKPPTELIPAEDMYLLPPDSDMAGNLVTGTWEYRTVQNDVLFYVLRTEPEPGKKETKPCRLSGGQWVWRYPEGKLPLYNCHLVNDGSVILFGEGEKTATHLDSLGVGIGMSSAGGSSRLMGSDLSPLKKASQVTIFPDADEPGVKYASQVMWYCLAHDIDCQLLNTDALGWANGEDTADHPELTWANYMPHLISTEDWRNVHLEISDEALFEVTGNLSQVEYDRVVERLAKLSGLSKTTLKSTRKTYLKKTQAGYEDNEPEVDISDIDLPAEVKLARRAELEPVLAELTHSSEILNKVVQICHQLLCVHNEVTLIKLCFLCIVSRLLDGYGDRPVSLMIKGTSSSGKTHVIKQVLKLFRQNASWIILSSISPKGLIYDQRSYRGKVLFLPECNQLVDQDSLLTQLVKTILTEGSITHLTVDTGDSRSPEGKVITKQGPIALIIGTTKDKLDHELETRALSYYVDETAEQTRNIVLQAATRFSNIKSQDDVVIDAALTVWLAFDEWLALSPVRKVSIPFYTKVVEPIAHMPVRYRRDLVEMVPALIKASALIHQSSRSVVDGVIQATPEDYEHVRPMVNEFLTCVQGDSATPSMVRLLTAIYELMSPQVREGKEALSISQPELARKLGITQQAITYQLSKLIEKGYLVNTQFMPKRPAKLKLGTEFNLQAITQQVSILLAAEALEL
;
A
#
# COMPACT_ATOMS: atom_id res chain seq x y z
N MET A 1 -8.41 -17.51 -47.21
CA MET A 1 -8.07 -18.81 -46.59
C MET A 1 -6.57 -18.82 -46.26
N GLN A 2 -6.08 -17.88 -45.47
CA GLN A 2 -4.68 -17.77 -45.00
C GLN A 2 -4.51 -16.74 -43.83
N ILE A 3 -5.46 -16.64 -42.88
CA ILE A 3 -5.36 -15.85 -41.63
C ILE A 3 -5.89 -16.67 -40.41
N SER A 4 -5.71 -18.00 -40.47
CA SER A 4 -6.24 -18.90 -39.42
C SER A 4 -5.19 -19.78 -38.74
N GLN A 5 -3.90 -19.53 -38.95
CA GLN A 5 -2.82 -20.38 -38.39
C GLN A 5 -1.75 -19.67 -37.53
N ALA A 6 -1.97 -18.43 -37.11
CA ALA A 6 -0.97 -17.66 -36.35
C ALA A 6 -1.41 -17.28 -34.89
N CYS A 7 -2.39 -17.96 -34.31
CA CYS A 7 -2.91 -17.64 -32.97
C CYS A 7 -2.92 -18.84 -31.99
N THR A 8 -2.03 -19.81 -32.14
CA THR A 8 -2.02 -21.01 -31.27
C THR A 8 -0.71 -21.23 -30.51
N THR A 9 0.12 -20.24 -30.34
CA THR A 9 1.31 -20.37 -29.47
C THR A 9 1.56 -19.02 -28.81
N LEU A 10 1.10 -18.84 -27.57
CA LEU A 10 1.59 -17.96 -26.51
C LEU A 10 0.49 -17.71 -25.45
N ALA A 11 0.01 -18.76 -24.80
CA ALA A 11 -0.68 -18.63 -23.52
C ALA A 11 0.23 -19.28 -22.45
N ASN A 12 0.84 -18.49 -21.60
CA ASN A 12 1.48 -19.01 -20.40
C ASN A 12 0.42 -19.77 -19.58
N PRO A 13 0.68 -21.00 -19.13
CA PRO A 13 -0.28 -21.77 -18.37
C PRO A 13 -0.62 -21.04 -17.06
N ILE A 14 -1.91 -21.06 -16.70
CA ILE A 14 -2.40 -20.52 -15.42
C ILE A 14 -1.64 -21.19 -14.29
N PRO A 15 -1.10 -20.48 -13.28
CA PRO A 15 -0.43 -21.10 -12.15
C PRO A 15 -1.39 -22.02 -11.39
N ILE A 16 -0.88 -23.16 -10.90
CA ILE A 16 -1.65 -24.16 -10.13
C ILE A 16 -2.42 -23.53 -8.97
N THR A 17 -1.80 -22.57 -8.28
CA THR A 17 -2.40 -21.84 -7.15
C THR A 17 -3.62 -21.01 -7.58
N GLU A 18 -3.58 -20.38 -8.76
CA GLU A 18 -4.68 -19.60 -9.28
C GLU A 18 -5.81 -20.49 -9.81
N LEU A 19 -5.45 -21.57 -10.48
CA LEU A 19 -6.42 -22.55 -10.94
C LEU A 19 -7.15 -23.21 -9.76
N ASN A 20 -6.43 -23.59 -8.70
CA ASN A 20 -7.03 -24.08 -7.47
C ASN A 20 -8.00 -23.06 -6.86
N ARG A 21 -7.65 -21.78 -6.86
CA ARG A 21 -8.51 -20.70 -6.36
C ARG A 21 -9.81 -20.54 -7.17
N ILE A 22 -9.72 -20.72 -8.49
CA ILE A 22 -10.90 -20.71 -9.39
C ILE A 22 -11.82 -21.87 -9.04
N LEU A 23 -11.29 -23.07 -8.91
CA LEU A 23 -12.03 -24.28 -8.56
C LEU A 23 -12.69 -24.18 -7.18
N LEU A 24 -11.96 -23.66 -6.18
CA LEU A 24 -12.47 -23.47 -4.82
C LEU A 24 -13.64 -22.50 -4.72
N ARG A 25 -13.72 -21.47 -5.57
CA ARG A 25 -14.85 -20.55 -5.57
C ARG A 25 -16.20 -21.20 -5.89
N GLN A 26 -16.16 -22.32 -6.58
CA GLN A 26 -17.34 -23.10 -6.93
C GLN A 26 -17.15 -24.57 -6.52
N SER A 27 -16.48 -24.80 -5.40
CA SER A 27 -16.07 -26.14 -4.95
C SER A 27 -17.22 -27.15 -4.90
N ASN A 28 -18.41 -26.74 -4.44
CA ASN A 28 -19.59 -27.61 -4.40
C ASN A 28 -20.03 -28.06 -5.78
N TYR A 29 -20.01 -27.18 -6.76
CA TYR A 29 -20.34 -27.51 -8.14
C TYR A 29 -19.26 -28.43 -8.74
N VAL A 30 -18.00 -28.05 -8.61
CA VAL A 30 -16.85 -28.78 -9.14
C VAL A 30 -16.77 -30.20 -8.56
N LEU A 31 -16.92 -30.32 -7.24
CA LEU A 31 -16.92 -31.62 -6.56
C LEU A 31 -18.15 -32.46 -6.93
N GLY A 32 -19.31 -31.85 -7.16
CA GLY A 32 -20.49 -32.51 -7.65
C GLY A 32 -20.34 -33.09 -9.06
N GLU A 33 -19.62 -32.41 -9.95
CA GLU A 33 -19.29 -32.91 -11.30
C GLU A 33 -18.23 -34.01 -11.27
N TRP A 34 -17.23 -33.91 -10.40
CA TRP A 34 -16.17 -34.91 -10.34
C TRP A 34 -16.56 -36.18 -9.55
N LEU A 35 -17.40 -36.00 -8.54
CA LEU A 35 -17.82 -37.01 -7.58
C LEU A 35 -19.33 -36.96 -7.33
N PRO A 36 -20.16 -37.29 -8.35
CA PRO A 36 -21.60 -37.02 -8.34
C PRO A 36 -22.38 -37.74 -7.23
N GLU A 37 -21.85 -38.86 -6.69
CA GLU A 37 -22.49 -39.57 -5.57
C GLU A 37 -22.14 -38.96 -4.18
N GLY A 38 -21.29 -37.94 -4.14
CA GLY A 38 -20.87 -37.27 -2.91
C GLY A 38 -21.90 -36.25 -2.41
N HIS A 39 -21.74 -35.83 -1.15
CA HIS A 39 -22.55 -34.80 -0.57
C HIS A 39 -21.75 -33.96 0.43
N LEU A 40 -22.11 -32.70 0.57
CA LEU A 40 -21.50 -31.78 1.52
C LEU A 40 -22.07 -32.03 2.93
N SER A 41 -21.18 -32.15 3.93
CA SER A 41 -21.51 -32.26 5.35
C SER A 41 -20.66 -31.29 6.16
N GLY A 42 -21.20 -30.11 6.46
CA GLY A 42 -20.42 -29.00 7.02
C GLY A 42 -19.43 -28.46 5.99
N LYS A 43 -18.13 -28.49 6.30
CA LYS A 43 -17.05 -28.09 5.39
C LYS A 43 -16.45 -29.25 4.61
N GLU A 44 -16.88 -30.47 4.87
CA GLU A 44 -16.35 -31.70 4.28
C GLU A 44 -17.30 -32.21 3.20
N TYR A 45 -16.79 -32.40 1.98
CA TYR A 45 -17.48 -33.12 0.91
C TYR A 45 -17.11 -34.59 1.03
N LYS A 46 -18.11 -35.41 1.33
CA LYS A 46 -17.97 -36.85 1.54
C LYS A 46 -18.34 -37.61 0.28
N ALA A 47 -17.45 -38.42 -0.25
CA ALA A 47 -17.67 -39.13 -1.48
C ALA A 47 -17.15 -40.58 -1.38
N ARG A 48 -17.39 -41.35 -2.42
CA ARG A 48 -16.69 -42.60 -2.69
C ARG A 48 -15.43 -42.32 -3.50
N ASN A 49 -14.36 -43.05 -3.25
CA ASN A 49 -13.17 -42.95 -4.08
C ASN A 49 -13.47 -43.60 -5.46
N PRO A 50 -13.41 -42.86 -6.59
CA PRO A 50 -13.77 -43.39 -7.91
C PRO A 50 -12.75 -44.40 -8.46
N LEU A 51 -11.57 -44.54 -7.85
CA LEU A 51 -10.50 -45.44 -8.27
C LEU A 51 -10.60 -46.81 -7.62
N ARG A 52 -11.63 -47.07 -6.79
CA ARG A 52 -11.85 -48.37 -6.14
C ARG A 52 -13.34 -48.64 -5.88
N GLU A 53 -13.69 -49.91 -5.63
CA GLU A 53 -15.03 -50.32 -5.19
C GLU A 53 -15.21 -50.04 -3.67
N ASP A 54 -15.82 -48.88 -3.33
CA ASP A 54 -16.21 -48.58 -1.96
C ASP A 54 -17.59 -49.10 -1.61
N LYS A 55 -17.70 -49.78 -0.45
CA LYS A 55 -19.00 -50.29 0.06
C LYS A 55 -19.91 -49.21 0.63
N GLY A 56 -19.40 -48.00 0.85
CA GLY A 56 -20.15 -46.87 1.41
C GLY A 56 -19.44 -45.52 1.24
N ILE A 57 -20.18 -44.43 1.46
CA ILE A 57 -19.63 -43.06 1.45
C ILE A 57 -19.03 -42.77 2.84
N GLY A 58 -17.80 -42.20 2.92
CA GLY A 58 -17.27 -41.64 4.18
C GLY A 58 -15.77 -41.79 4.42
N SER A 59 -15.05 -42.58 3.62
CA SER A 59 -13.58 -42.68 3.72
C SER A 59 -12.84 -41.66 2.89
N PHE A 60 -13.48 -41.14 1.84
CA PHE A 60 -12.91 -40.16 0.94
C PHE A 60 -13.52 -38.78 1.23
N LEU A 61 -12.71 -37.92 1.87
CA LEU A 61 -13.13 -36.63 2.38
C LEU A 61 -12.36 -35.50 1.69
N ILE A 62 -13.06 -34.47 1.28
CA ILE A 62 -12.49 -33.27 0.65
C ILE A 62 -12.99 -32.04 1.40
N ASN A 63 -12.11 -31.22 1.89
CA ASN A 63 -12.48 -29.94 2.50
C ASN A 63 -12.85 -28.93 1.40
N SER A 64 -14.11 -28.51 1.37
CA SER A 64 -14.68 -27.64 0.33
C SER A 64 -14.15 -26.20 0.36
N GLU A 65 -13.54 -25.74 1.46
CA GLU A 65 -12.99 -24.40 1.59
C GLU A 65 -11.49 -24.35 1.24
N SER A 66 -10.73 -25.39 1.57
CA SER A 66 -9.29 -25.45 1.36
C SER A 66 -8.86 -26.30 0.16
N GLY A 67 -9.70 -27.24 -0.26
CA GLY A 67 -9.40 -28.22 -1.30
C GLY A 67 -8.51 -29.37 -0.85
N VAL A 68 -8.13 -29.43 0.42
CA VAL A 68 -7.38 -30.53 1.01
C VAL A 68 -8.25 -31.77 1.03
N TRP A 69 -7.70 -32.88 0.62
CA TRP A 69 -8.44 -34.17 0.55
C TRP A 69 -7.64 -35.32 1.12
N SER A 70 -8.34 -36.36 1.57
CA SER A 70 -7.74 -37.59 2.05
C SER A 70 -8.69 -38.76 1.88
N ASP A 71 -8.14 -39.92 1.55
CA ASP A 71 -8.79 -41.21 1.66
C ASP A 71 -8.26 -41.95 2.87
N PHE A 72 -9.08 -42.06 3.91
CA PHE A 72 -8.69 -42.76 5.15
C PHE A 72 -8.57 -44.26 5.01
N ALA A 73 -9.00 -44.85 3.90
CA ALA A 73 -8.92 -46.30 3.69
C ALA A 73 -7.62 -46.72 2.96
N THR A 74 -7.08 -45.83 2.07
CA THR A 74 -5.81 -46.07 1.37
C THR A 74 -4.64 -45.29 1.97
N GLY A 75 -4.94 -44.18 2.67
CA GLY A 75 -3.93 -43.25 3.17
C GLY A 75 -3.51 -42.19 2.14
N ASP A 76 -4.12 -42.20 0.94
CA ASP A 76 -3.88 -41.23 -0.10
C ASP A 76 -4.39 -39.86 0.33
N LYS A 77 -3.68 -38.77 -0.03
CA LYS A 77 -4.02 -37.40 0.34
C LYS A 77 -3.39 -36.38 -0.60
N GLY A 78 -4.00 -35.22 -0.69
CA GLY A 78 -3.46 -34.07 -1.44
C GLY A 78 -3.85 -32.75 -0.86
N GLY A 79 -3.15 -31.71 -1.28
CA GLY A 79 -3.24 -30.38 -0.69
C GLY A 79 -4.23 -29.42 -1.36
N ASN A 80 -4.80 -29.80 -2.53
CA ASN A 80 -5.63 -28.89 -3.32
C ASN A 80 -6.50 -29.63 -4.34
N LEU A 81 -7.46 -28.91 -4.94
CA LEU A 81 -8.39 -29.50 -5.93
C LEU A 81 -7.73 -29.86 -7.27
N VAL A 82 -6.61 -29.23 -7.63
CA VAL A 82 -5.85 -29.59 -8.84
C VAL A 82 -5.23 -30.96 -8.69
N GLU A 83 -4.63 -31.24 -7.53
CA GLU A 83 -4.09 -32.56 -7.20
C GLU A 83 -5.20 -33.62 -7.10
N LEU A 84 -6.36 -33.24 -6.53
CA LEU A 84 -7.53 -34.11 -6.49
C LEU A 84 -7.97 -34.53 -7.90
N TYR A 85 -8.06 -33.58 -8.84
CA TYR A 85 -8.42 -33.91 -10.21
C TYR A 85 -7.43 -34.85 -10.89
N GLY A 86 -6.13 -34.60 -10.71
CA GLY A 86 -5.06 -35.46 -11.17
C GLY A 86 -5.19 -36.89 -10.62
N TYR A 87 -5.49 -37.00 -9.32
CA TYR A 87 -5.72 -38.29 -8.66
C TYR A 87 -6.94 -39.02 -9.26
N ILE A 88 -8.10 -38.35 -9.34
CA ILE A 88 -9.34 -38.96 -9.88
C ILE A 88 -9.20 -39.40 -11.34
N LYS A 89 -8.46 -38.61 -12.15
CA LYS A 89 -8.28 -38.90 -13.58
C LYS A 89 -7.05 -39.76 -13.88
N GLY A 90 -6.22 -40.06 -12.89
CA GLY A 90 -4.98 -40.81 -13.07
C GLY A 90 -3.92 -40.07 -13.87
N ILE A 91 -3.94 -38.71 -13.85
CA ILE A 91 -3.04 -37.87 -14.60
C ILE A 91 -1.89 -37.45 -13.70
N SER A 92 -0.69 -37.91 -14.00
CA SER A 92 0.53 -37.54 -13.27
C SER A 92 1.41 -36.55 -14.02
N ASP A 93 1.20 -36.33 -15.30
CA ASP A 93 1.91 -35.32 -16.09
C ASP A 93 1.32 -33.93 -15.82
N PRO A 94 2.13 -32.95 -15.30
CA PRO A 94 1.64 -31.63 -14.93
C PRO A 94 1.12 -30.80 -16.11
N GLN A 95 1.67 -30.98 -17.32
CA GLN A 95 1.24 -30.21 -18.50
C GLN A 95 -0.11 -30.73 -19.00
N LEU A 96 -0.27 -32.05 -19.03
CA LEU A 96 -1.53 -32.69 -19.40
C LEU A 96 -2.63 -32.34 -18.39
N LEU A 97 -2.32 -32.40 -17.08
CA LEU A 97 -3.23 -32.04 -16.00
C LEU A 97 -3.75 -30.60 -16.13
N MET A 98 -2.85 -29.67 -16.39
CA MET A 98 -3.22 -28.25 -16.56
C MET A 98 -4.08 -28.04 -17.80
N SER A 99 -3.78 -28.73 -18.90
CA SER A 99 -4.56 -28.65 -20.14
C SER A 99 -5.99 -29.20 -19.99
N GLU A 100 -6.12 -30.30 -19.30
CA GLU A 100 -7.41 -30.94 -19.01
C GLU A 100 -8.28 -30.09 -18.09
N LEU A 101 -7.68 -29.49 -17.04
CA LEU A 101 -8.38 -28.60 -16.14
C LEU A 101 -8.77 -27.27 -16.78
N ASP A 102 -7.94 -26.70 -17.66
CA ASP A 102 -8.29 -25.51 -18.43
C ASP A 102 -9.47 -25.77 -19.36
N THR A 103 -9.48 -26.95 -20.00
CA THR A 103 -10.59 -27.44 -20.82
C THR A 103 -11.87 -27.60 -19.98
N PHE A 104 -11.77 -28.22 -18.81
CA PHE A 104 -12.91 -28.39 -17.89
C PHE A 104 -13.44 -27.02 -17.44
N CYS A 105 -12.58 -26.11 -16.97
CA CYS A 105 -12.98 -24.77 -16.55
C CYS A 105 -13.67 -23.97 -17.68
N SER A 106 -13.19 -24.14 -18.92
CA SER A 106 -13.76 -23.48 -20.10
C SER A 106 -15.14 -24.05 -20.46
N GLN A 107 -15.30 -25.36 -20.40
CA GLN A 107 -16.55 -26.05 -20.71
C GLN A 107 -17.66 -25.75 -19.70
N HIS A 108 -17.31 -25.60 -18.42
CA HIS A 108 -18.23 -25.35 -17.33
C HIS A 108 -18.38 -23.87 -16.99
N ALA A 109 -17.88 -22.95 -17.84
CA ALA A 109 -17.93 -21.50 -17.66
C ALA A 109 -17.39 -20.99 -16.30
N LEU A 110 -16.44 -21.74 -15.70
CA LEU A 110 -15.79 -21.40 -14.43
C LEU A 110 -14.80 -20.25 -14.61
N THR A 111 -14.32 -20.05 -15.85
CA THR A 111 -13.48 -18.92 -16.24
C THR A 111 -14.08 -18.20 -17.44
N THR A 112 -14.12 -16.88 -17.41
CA THR A 112 -14.41 -16.08 -18.59
C THR A 112 -13.09 -15.54 -19.18
N ARG A 113 -13.00 -15.35 -20.50
CA ARG A 113 -11.84 -14.67 -21.14
C ARG A 113 -11.44 -13.37 -20.43
N LYS A 114 -12.39 -12.73 -19.80
CA LYS A 114 -12.19 -11.51 -19.00
C LYS A 114 -11.50 -11.79 -17.65
N MET A 115 -11.72 -12.96 -17.04
CA MET A 115 -11.04 -13.38 -15.79
C MET A 115 -9.61 -13.82 -16.07
N ILE A 116 -9.36 -14.48 -17.20
CA ILE A 116 -8.01 -14.84 -17.66
C ILE A 116 -7.20 -13.57 -17.92
N ALA A 117 -7.76 -12.58 -18.61
CA ALA A 117 -7.15 -11.28 -18.79
C ALA A 117 -6.93 -10.53 -17.46
N SER A 118 -7.84 -10.66 -16.49
CA SER A 118 -7.68 -10.07 -15.15
C SER A 118 -6.67 -10.81 -14.28
N ALA A 119 -6.54 -12.12 -14.40
CA ALA A 119 -5.52 -12.92 -13.70
C ALA A 119 -4.12 -12.62 -14.26
N VAL A 120 -3.99 -12.47 -15.57
CA VAL A 120 -2.75 -11.99 -16.22
C VAL A 120 -2.43 -10.55 -15.80
N LEU A 121 -3.44 -9.66 -15.71
CA LEU A 121 -3.26 -8.29 -15.22
C LEU A 121 -2.95 -8.21 -13.71
N VAL A 122 -3.40 -9.16 -12.90
CA VAL A 122 -3.03 -9.22 -11.45
C VAL A 122 -1.62 -9.76 -11.25
N GLN A 123 -1.11 -10.62 -12.13
CA GLN A 123 0.31 -11.02 -12.09
C GLN A 123 1.25 -9.95 -12.67
N VAL A 124 0.78 -9.12 -13.60
CA VAL A 124 1.53 -7.97 -14.13
C VAL A 124 1.51 -6.76 -13.17
N LYS A 125 0.72 -6.80 -12.08
CA LYS A 125 0.83 -5.82 -10.96
C LYS A 125 1.90 -6.17 -9.92
N LYS A 126 2.80 -7.09 -10.17
CA LYS A 126 4.16 -6.95 -9.65
C LYS A 126 4.79 -5.80 -10.43
N LYS A 127 5.24 -4.77 -9.71
CA LYS A 127 5.90 -3.52 -10.16
C LYS A 127 6.43 -3.62 -11.59
N PRO A 128 6.19 -2.63 -12.45
CA PRO A 128 6.82 -2.62 -13.78
C PRO A 128 8.33 -2.83 -13.61
N PRO A 129 8.97 -3.56 -14.51
CA PRO A 129 10.42 -3.59 -14.55
C PRO A 129 10.90 -2.14 -14.63
N THR A 130 12.00 -1.87 -13.94
CA THR A 130 12.78 -0.63 -13.95
C THR A 130 12.50 0.19 -15.21
N GLU A 131 12.04 1.43 -15.07
CA GLU A 131 11.85 2.32 -16.21
C GLU A 131 13.13 2.32 -17.05
N LEU A 132 13.03 1.78 -18.25
CA LEU A 132 14.10 1.90 -19.24
C LEU A 132 14.19 3.38 -19.62
N ILE A 133 15.39 3.92 -19.62
CA ILE A 133 15.61 5.28 -20.13
C ILE A 133 15.19 5.30 -21.60
N PRO A 134 14.31 6.21 -22.05
CA PRO A 134 13.99 6.34 -23.46
C PRO A 134 15.26 6.52 -24.30
N ALA A 135 15.29 5.98 -25.50
CA ALA A 135 16.48 6.01 -26.37
C ALA A 135 16.99 7.44 -26.65
N GLU A 136 16.12 8.43 -26.54
CA GLU A 136 16.48 9.86 -26.73
C GLU A 136 17.27 10.44 -25.56
N ASP A 137 17.18 9.86 -24.35
CA ASP A 137 17.91 10.29 -23.16
C ASP A 137 19.31 9.66 -23.06
N MET A 138 19.63 8.71 -23.91
CA MET A 138 20.85 7.88 -23.86
C MET A 138 22.15 8.65 -24.21
N TYR A 139 22.06 9.89 -24.65
CA TYR A 139 23.20 10.72 -25.04
C TYR A 139 23.61 11.78 -24.02
N LEU A 140 22.92 11.88 -22.89
CA LEU A 140 23.29 12.80 -21.83
C LEU A 140 24.36 12.15 -20.95
N LEU A 141 25.53 12.78 -20.91
CA LEU A 141 26.62 12.38 -20.01
C LEU A 141 26.22 12.61 -18.54
N PRO A 142 26.65 11.74 -17.62
CA PRO A 142 26.41 11.95 -16.21
C PRO A 142 27.03 13.27 -15.71
N PRO A 143 26.53 13.86 -14.61
CA PRO A 143 27.04 15.12 -14.09
C PRO A 143 28.53 15.05 -13.74
N ASP A 144 29.27 16.13 -13.97
CA ASP A 144 30.68 16.29 -13.61
C ASP A 144 30.89 16.61 -12.11
N SER A 145 29.78 16.90 -11.40
CA SER A 145 29.79 17.18 -9.98
C SER A 145 28.54 16.61 -9.31
N ASP A 146 28.65 16.33 -8.00
CA ASP A 146 27.50 15.92 -7.19
C ASP A 146 26.59 17.11 -6.83
N MET A 147 25.48 16.83 -6.11
CA MET A 147 24.51 17.85 -5.66
C MET A 147 25.13 18.94 -4.75
N ALA A 148 26.25 18.64 -4.11
CA ALA A 148 26.98 19.58 -3.25
C ALA A 148 28.06 20.36 -4.02
N GLY A 149 28.24 20.10 -5.32
CA GLY A 149 29.25 20.72 -6.18
C GLY A 149 30.62 20.09 -6.09
N ASN A 150 30.76 18.91 -5.47
CA ASN A 150 32.07 18.20 -5.42
C ASN A 150 32.33 17.54 -6.79
N LEU A 151 33.53 17.72 -7.32
CA LEU A 151 33.93 17.16 -8.60
C LEU A 151 33.94 15.62 -8.59
N VAL A 152 33.44 15.03 -9.67
CA VAL A 152 33.42 13.60 -9.88
C VAL A 152 34.85 13.13 -10.24
N THR A 153 35.37 12.19 -9.47
CA THR A 153 36.71 11.57 -9.65
C THR A 153 36.64 10.18 -10.27
N GLY A 154 35.45 9.59 -10.38
CA GLY A 154 35.22 8.30 -11.01
C GLY A 154 33.75 8.11 -11.39
N THR A 155 33.52 7.45 -12.53
CA THR A 155 32.17 7.19 -13.07
C THR A 155 32.07 5.75 -13.54
N TRP A 156 31.08 5.01 -13.06
CA TRP A 156 30.81 3.63 -13.47
C TRP A 156 29.37 3.52 -13.95
N GLU A 157 29.21 2.88 -15.12
CA GLU A 157 27.95 2.75 -15.79
C GLU A 157 27.34 1.37 -15.53
N TYR A 158 26.14 1.34 -15.00
CA TYR A 158 25.41 0.10 -14.76
C TYR A 158 24.39 -0.16 -15.86
N ARG A 159 24.51 -1.32 -16.46
CA ARG A 159 23.70 -1.74 -17.62
C ARG A 159 22.88 -2.98 -17.30
N THR A 160 21.76 -3.16 -18.02
CA THR A 160 21.03 -4.42 -18.03
C THR A 160 21.85 -5.51 -18.75
N VAL A 161 21.43 -6.76 -18.62
CA VAL A 161 21.99 -7.88 -19.42
C VAL A 161 21.76 -7.71 -20.93
N GLN A 162 20.83 -6.83 -21.35
CA GLN A 162 20.57 -6.43 -22.72
C GLN A 162 21.43 -5.26 -23.19
N ASN A 163 22.33 -4.77 -22.33
CA ASN A 163 23.26 -3.66 -22.58
C ASN A 163 22.61 -2.26 -22.54
N ASP A 164 21.43 -2.10 -21.97
CA ASP A 164 20.80 -0.79 -21.75
C ASP A 164 21.33 -0.15 -20.47
N VAL A 165 21.66 1.15 -20.53
CA VAL A 165 22.11 1.91 -19.34
C VAL A 165 20.94 2.13 -18.38
N LEU A 166 21.16 1.81 -17.10
CA LEU A 166 20.16 1.98 -16.03
C LEU A 166 20.50 3.14 -15.09
N PHE A 167 21.72 3.25 -14.69
CA PHE A 167 22.19 4.29 -13.78
C PHE A 167 23.73 4.36 -13.79
N TYR A 168 24.24 5.40 -13.18
CA TYR A 168 25.67 5.59 -12.94
C TYR A 168 25.96 5.58 -11.46
N VAL A 169 27.15 5.14 -11.07
CA VAL A 169 27.72 5.37 -9.75
C VAL A 169 28.86 6.37 -9.92
N LEU A 170 28.75 7.49 -9.22
CA LEU A 170 29.72 8.58 -9.28
C LEU A 170 30.49 8.65 -7.96
N ARG A 171 31.83 8.76 -8.05
CA ARG A 171 32.70 8.95 -6.90
C ARG A 171 33.11 10.39 -6.82
N THR A 172 32.97 10.97 -5.65
CA THR A 172 33.44 12.32 -5.32
C THR A 172 34.40 12.27 -4.12
N GLU A 173 35.16 13.33 -3.93
CA GLU A 173 36.04 13.49 -2.79
C GLU A 173 35.79 14.86 -2.14
N PRO A 174 34.75 14.95 -1.29
CA PRO A 174 34.31 16.21 -0.65
C PRO A 174 35.42 16.88 0.17
N GLU A 175 36.29 16.09 0.79
CA GLU A 175 37.45 16.49 1.56
C GLU A 175 38.64 15.59 1.16
N PRO A 176 39.88 16.06 1.20
CA PRO A 176 41.03 15.24 0.89
C PRO A 176 41.05 13.93 1.67
N GLY A 177 40.96 12.79 0.98
CA GLY A 177 40.94 11.44 1.54
C GLY A 177 39.55 10.93 1.94
N LYS A 178 38.52 11.77 1.94
CA LYS A 178 37.13 11.33 2.21
C LYS A 178 36.43 11.01 0.90
N LYS A 179 36.33 9.74 0.58
CA LYS A 179 35.71 9.23 -0.65
C LYS A 179 34.22 8.96 -0.42
N GLU A 180 33.37 9.49 -1.28
CA GLU A 180 31.92 9.20 -1.29
C GLU A 180 31.50 8.68 -2.66
N THR A 181 30.67 7.66 -2.70
CA THR A 181 30.05 7.15 -3.93
C THR A 181 28.54 7.38 -3.88
N LYS A 182 28.00 7.94 -4.97
CA LYS A 182 26.57 8.27 -5.06
C LYS A 182 26.01 7.75 -6.37
N PRO A 183 24.87 7.05 -6.35
CA PRO A 183 24.19 6.65 -7.57
C PRO A 183 23.44 7.84 -8.17
N CYS A 184 23.43 7.92 -9.51
CA CYS A 184 22.56 8.84 -10.22
C CYS A 184 21.97 8.17 -11.47
N ARG A 185 20.75 8.56 -11.81
CA ARG A 185 20.06 8.10 -13.01
C ARG A 185 19.31 9.26 -13.66
N LEU A 186 19.15 9.20 -14.96
CA LEU A 186 18.30 10.12 -15.69
C LEU A 186 16.85 9.66 -15.58
N SER A 187 15.94 10.53 -15.18
CA SER A 187 14.51 10.25 -15.10
C SER A 187 13.75 11.50 -15.50
N GLY A 188 12.93 11.42 -16.57
CA GLY A 188 12.20 12.57 -17.11
C GLY A 188 13.09 13.77 -17.51
N GLY A 189 14.29 13.49 -18.05
CA GLY A 189 15.25 14.53 -18.47
C GLY A 189 16.02 15.20 -17.32
N GLN A 190 15.85 14.72 -16.07
CA GLN A 190 16.58 15.23 -14.90
C GLN A 190 17.41 14.15 -14.22
N TRP A 191 18.55 14.52 -13.66
CA TRP A 191 19.39 13.64 -12.87
C TRP A 191 18.83 13.44 -11.47
N VAL A 192 18.52 12.18 -11.11
CA VAL A 192 18.00 11.77 -9.82
C VAL A 192 19.08 10.97 -9.08
N TRP A 193 19.44 11.40 -7.89
CA TRP A 193 20.55 10.86 -7.08
C TRP A 193 20.04 9.73 -6.15
N ARG A 194 19.61 8.63 -6.78
CA ARG A 194 19.20 7.41 -6.07
C ARG A 194 19.27 6.20 -6.99
N TYR A 195 19.41 5.03 -6.39
CA TYR A 195 19.33 3.78 -7.12
C TYR A 195 17.94 3.57 -7.76
N PRO A 196 17.85 2.82 -8.86
CA PRO A 196 16.57 2.31 -9.35
C PRO A 196 15.89 1.42 -8.31
N GLU A 197 14.56 1.32 -8.38
CA GLU A 197 13.83 0.40 -7.53
C GLU A 197 13.98 -1.05 -8.02
N GLY A 198 14.08 -2.02 -7.10
CA GLY A 198 14.19 -3.45 -7.39
C GLY A 198 15.61 -3.99 -7.23
N LYS A 199 15.86 -5.21 -7.77
CA LYS A 199 17.18 -5.81 -7.76
C LYS A 199 18.10 -5.09 -8.72
N LEU A 200 19.24 -4.65 -8.22
CA LEU A 200 20.23 -3.93 -9.02
C LEU A 200 21.06 -4.90 -9.88
N PRO A 201 21.43 -4.54 -11.13
CA PRO A 201 22.34 -5.35 -11.92
C PRO A 201 23.75 -5.33 -11.30
N LEU A 202 24.52 -6.36 -11.58
CA LEU A 202 25.97 -6.33 -11.31
C LEU A 202 26.68 -5.43 -12.32
N TYR A 203 27.75 -4.77 -11.90
CA TYR A 203 28.64 -4.05 -12.79
C TYR A 203 29.22 -5.00 -13.84
N ASN A 204 29.27 -4.61 -15.09
CA ASN A 204 29.68 -5.41 -16.24
C ASN A 204 28.86 -6.69 -16.53
N CYS A 205 27.63 -6.84 -15.95
CA CYS A 205 26.82 -8.02 -16.20
C CYS A 205 26.44 -8.24 -17.67
N HIS A 206 26.41 -7.20 -18.48
CA HIS A 206 26.12 -7.25 -19.91
C HIS A 206 27.22 -7.91 -20.74
N LEU A 207 28.44 -8.06 -20.21
CA LEU A 207 29.58 -8.72 -20.87
C LEU A 207 29.56 -10.24 -20.66
N VAL A 208 28.74 -10.74 -19.71
CA VAL A 208 28.74 -12.16 -19.32
C VAL A 208 28.04 -13.02 -20.35
N ASN A 209 28.77 -14.00 -20.88
CA ASN A 209 28.26 -15.03 -21.76
C ASN A 209 28.45 -16.42 -21.11
N ASP A 210 27.85 -17.47 -21.72
CA ASP A 210 28.02 -18.83 -21.26
C ASP A 210 29.51 -19.24 -21.32
N GLY A 211 30.05 -19.70 -20.20
CA GLY A 211 31.45 -20.07 -20.06
C GLY A 211 32.41 -18.93 -19.72
N SER A 212 31.93 -17.73 -19.41
CA SER A 212 32.78 -16.60 -18.99
C SER A 212 33.56 -16.92 -17.71
N VAL A 213 34.80 -16.41 -17.62
CA VAL A 213 35.57 -16.33 -16.37
C VAL A 213 35.28 -15.00 -15.74
N ILE A 214 34.91 -14.99 -14.46
CA ILE A 214 34.54 -13.77 -13.71
C ILE A 214 35.55 -13.54 -12.59
N LEU A 215 36.04 -12.31 -12.49
CA LEU A 215 36.83 -11.80 -11.37
C LEU A 215 35.92 -10.85 -10.56
N PHE A 216 35.54 -11.29 -9.35
CA PHE A 216 34.50 -10.61 -8.57
C PHE A 216 35.13 -9.85 -7.41
N GLY A 217 35.02 -8.53 -7.41
CA GLY A 217 35.49 -7.63 -6.34
C GLY A 217 34.36 -6.96 -5.60
N GLU A 218 34.65 -6.29 -4.47
CA GLU A 218 33.62 -5.64 -3.65
C GLU A 218 33.08 -4.36 -4.32
N GLY A 219 33.98 -3.53 -4.87
CA GLY A 219 33.66 -2.24 -5.43
C GLY A 219 33.93 -2.10 -6.91
N GLU A 220 33.39 -1.03 -7.52
CA GLU A 220 33.55 -0.75 -8.96
C GLU A 220 34.99 -0.47 -9.34
N LYS A 221 35.78 0.20 -8.47
CA LYS A 221 37.21 0.47 -8.69
C LYS A 221 37.99 -0.85 -8.76
N THR A 222 37.74 -1.74 -7.82
CA THR A 222 38.31 -3.09 -7.76
C THR A 222 37.94 -3.90 -8.99
N ALA A 223 36.65 -3.90 -9.37
CA ALA A 223 36.21 -4.59 -10.57
C ALA A 223 36.86 -4.06 -11.85
N THR A 224 37.04 -2.74 -11.97
CA THR A 224 37.72 -2.12 -13.11
C THR A 224 39.22 -2.52 -13.18
N HIS A 225 39.90 -2.58 -12.02
CA HIS A 225 41.27 -3.07 -11.95
C HIS A 225 41.36 -4.55 -12.33
N LEU A 226 40.47 -5.40 -11.81
CA LEU A 226 40.39 -6.82 -12.12
C LEU A 226 40.16 -7.07 -13.62
N ASP A 227 39.30 -6.26 -14.27
CA ASP A 227 39.09 -6.33 -15.71
C ASP A 227 40.37 -6.03 -16.50
N SER A 228 41.19 -5.10 -16.01
CA SER A 228 42.49 -4.75 -16.64
C SER A 228 43.52 -5.88 -16.60
N LEU A 229 43.35 -6.90 -15.76
CA LEU A 229 44.23 -8.08 -15.72
C LEU A 229 44.11 -8.96 -17.00
N GLY A 230 43.05 -8.79 -17.77
CA GLY A 230 42.83 -9.42 -19.07
C GLY A 230 42.57 -10.92 -19.05
N VAL A 231 42.27 -11.51 -17.89
CA VAL A 231 42.06 -12.96 -17.73
C VAL A 231 40.61 -13.31 -17.47
N GLY A 232 39.74 -12.32 -17.26
CA GLY A 232 38.32 -12.50 -17.03
C GLY A 232 37.58 -11.18 -16.98
N ILE A 233 36.27 -11.20 -16.75
CA ILE A 233 35.42 -10.01 -16.62
C ILE A 233 35.45 -9.54 -15.18
N GLY A 234 35.91 -8.32 -14.93
CA GLY A 234 35.88 -7.68 -13.62
C GLY A 234 34.46 -7.27 -13.26
N MET A 235 33.91 -7.78 -12.16
CA MET A 235 32.49 -7.53 -11.72
C MET A 235 32.43 -7.14 -10.25
N SER A 236 31.38 -6.39 -9.90
CA SER A 236 31.05 -6.05 -8.52
C SER A 236 29.55 -5.79 -8.35
N SER A 237 29.09 -5.68 -7.10
CA SER A 237 27.74 -5.23 -6.80
C SER A 237 27.68 -3.70 -6.65
N ALA A 238 26.52 -3.10 -6.95
CA ALA A 238 26.30 -1.69 -6.71
C ALA A 238 26.16 -1.40 -5.20
N GLY A 239 27.02 -0.55 -4.66
CA GLY A 239 27.01 -0.19 -3.24
C GLY A 239 27.76 -1.15 -2.33
N GLY A 240 28.68 -1.95 -2.87
CA GLY A 240 29.63 -2.79 -2.13
C GLY A 240 28.99 -3.85 -1.24
N SER A 241 29.66 -4.15 -0.12
CA SER A 241 29.28 -5.20 0.83
C SER A 241 27.86 -5.08 1.38
N SER A 242 27.37 -3.89 1.57
CA SER A 242 26.04 -3.65 2.17
C SER A 242 24.84 -4.02 1.26
N ARG A 243 25.06 -4.15 -0.08
CA ARG A 243 23.96 -4.30 -1.05
C ARG A 243 24.04 -5.53 -1.94
N LEU A 244 25.00 -6.41 -1.73
CA LEU A 244 25.16 -7.61 -2.56
C LEU A 244 23.87 -8.43 -2.64
N MET A 245 23.21 -8.69 -1.52
CA MET A 245 21.98 -9.49 -1.46
C MET A 245 20.77 -8.79 -2.10
N GLY A 246 20.84 -7.48 -2.34
CA GLY A 246 19.87 -6.70 -3.12
C GLY A 246 20.14 -6.71 -4.63
N SER A 247 21.26 -7.31 -5.07
CA SER A 247 21.65 -7.38 -6.47
C SER A 247 21.13 -8.63 -7.18
N ASP A 248 21.04 -8.57 -8.50
CA ASP A 248 20.72 -9.73 -9.34
C ASP A 248 22.00 -10.53 -9.64
N LEU A 249 22.23 -11.58 -8.87
CA LEU A 249 23.39 -12.47 -9.04
C LEU A 249 23.19 -13.50 -10.17
N SER A 250 22.08 -13.50 -10.88
CA SER A 250 21.78 -14.48 -11.92
C SER A 250 22.81 -14.54 -13.06
N PRO A 251 23.51 -13.45 -13.46
CA PRO A 251 24.56 -13.51 -14.46
C PRO A 251 25.70 -14.47 -14.10
N LEU A 252 26.01 -14.66 -12.79
CA LEU A 252 27.07 -15.57 -12.35
C LEU A 252 26.78 -17.04 -12.75
N LYS A 253 25.51 -17.41 -12.96
CA LYS A 253 25.11 -18.78 -13.38
C LYS A 253 25.63 -19.16 -14.77
N LYS A 254 26.08 -18.18 -15.56
CA LYS A 254 26.68 -18.41 -16.88
C LYS A 254 28.20 -18.56 -16.84
N ALA A 255 28.82 -18.27 -15.68
CA ALA A 255 30.24 -18.37 -15.51
C ALA A 255 30.73 -19.84 -15.52
N SER A 256 31.85 -20.09 -16.14
CA SER A 256 32.60 -21.33 -15.96
C SER A 256 33.41 -21.34 -14.67
N GLN A 257 33.88 -20.17 -14.24
CA GLN A 257 34.65 -19.98 -13.02
C GLN A 257 34.43 -18.57 -12.47
N VAL A 258 34.36 -18.45 -11.15
CA VAL A 258 34.34 -17.17 -10.42
C VAL A 258 35.53 -17.14 -9.47
N THR A 259 36.41 -16.14 -9.60
CA THR A 259 37.49 -15.87 -8.64
C THR A 259 37.11 -14.62 -7.85
N ILE A 260 37.06 -14.72 -6.54
CA ILE A 260 36.58 -13.66 -5.63
C ILE A 260 37.75 -12.97 -4.99
N PHE A 261 37.77 -11.65 -5.02
CA PHE A 261 38.78 -10.77 -4.48
C PHE A 261 38.17 -9.91 -3.35
N PRO A 262 38.26 -10.34 -2.09
CA PRO A 262 37.75 -9.57 -0.96
C PRO A 262 38.68 -8.38 -0.66
N ASP A 263 38.09 -7.33 -0.03
CA ASP A 263 38.88 -6.35 0.70
C ASP A 263 39.46 -7.00 1.97
N ALA A 264 40.61 -6.52 2.45
CA ALA A 264 41.29 -7.12 3.58
C ALA A 264 40.71 -6.67 4.92
N ASP A 265 39.36 -6.89 5.10
CA ASP A 265 38.65 -6.58 6.33
C ASP A 265 37.48 -7.56 6.57
N GLU A 266 36.82 -7.47 7.74
CA GLU A 266 35.73 -8.37 8.09
C GLU A 266 34.48 -8.21 7.16
N PRO A 267 34.04 -7.00 6.77
CA PRO A 267 33.01 -6.82 5.75
C PRO A 267 33.36 -7.47 4.41
N GLY A 268 34.61 -7.35 3.93
CA GLY A 268 35.10 -7.97 2.70
C GLY A 268 35.10 -9.50 2.78
N VAL A 269 35.49 -10.07 3.91
CA VAL A 269 35.40 -11.52 4.17
C VAL A 269 33.95 -12.02 4.12
N LYS A 270 33.01 -11.26 4.70
CA LYS A 270 31.61 -11.58 4.67
C LYS A 270 31.04 -11.51 3.25
N TYR A 271 31.36 -10.45 2.54
CA TYR A 271 30.98 -10.25 1.13
C TYR A 271 31.45 -11.41 0.24
N ALA A 272 32.73 -11.76 0.33
CA ALA A 272 33.30 -12.86 -0.42
C ALA A 272 32.62 -14.19 -0.08
N SER A 273 32.34 -14.43 1.20
CA SER A 273 31.63 -15.64 1.64
C SER A 273 30.20 -15.71 1.10
N GLN A 274 29.49 -14.58 0.97
CA GLN A 274 28.16 -14.54 0.35
C GLN A 274 28.22 -14.92 -1.14
N VAL A 275 29.17 -14.37 -1.90
CA VAL A 275 29.37 -14.72 -3.32
C VAL A 275 29.76 -16.20 -3.46
N MET A 276 30.68 -16.69 -2.63
CA MET A 276 31.09 -18.09 -2.58
C MET A 276 29.88 -19.03 -2.36
N TRP A 277 29.06 -18.77 -1.35
CA TRP A 277 27.90 -19.62 -1.06
C TRP A 277 26.86 -19.56 -2.17
N TYR A 278 26.69 -18.41 -2.86
CA TYR A 278 25.85 -18.32 -4.04
C TYR A 278 26.39 -19.20 -5.18
N CYS A 279 27.69 -19.14 -5.44
CA CYS A 279 28.35 -19.99 -6.45
C CYS A 279 28.18 -21.47 -6.12
N LEU A 280 28.48 -21.86 -4.89
CA LEU A 280 28.34 -23.26 -4.42
C LEU A 280 26.89 -23.76 -4.48
N ALA A 281 25.90 -22.90 -4.20
CA ALA A 281 24.47 -23.23 -4.34
C ALA A 281 24.10 -23.56 -5.79
N HIS A 282 24.74 -22.92 -6.77
CA HIS A 282 24.42 -23.05 -8.19
C HIS A 282 25.43 -23.86 -9.01
N ASP A 283 26.34 -24.59 -8.35
CA ASP A 283 27.33 -25.46 -8.99
C ASP A 283 28.33 -24.71 -9.88
N ILE A 284 28.73 -23.53 -9.46
CA ILE A 284 29.67 -22.69 -10.15
C ILE A 284 31.04 -22.90 -9.51
N ASP A 285 32.08 -23.17 -10.32
CA ASP A 285 33.46 -23.28 -9.83
C ASP A 285 33.93 -21.93 -9.26
N CYS A 286 34.49 -21.97 -8.03
CA CYS A 286 34.79 -20.77 -7.28
C CYS A 286 36.07 -20.90 -6.50
N GLN A 287 36.91 -19.84 -6.57
CA GLN A 287 38.13 -19.67 -5.80
C GLN A 287 38.16 -18.30 -5.14
N LEU A 288 38.93 -18.12 -4.08
CA LEU A 288 39.03 -16.86 -3.33
C LEU A 288 40.49 -16.47 -3.10
N LEU A 289 40.72 -15.16 -3.17
CA LEU A 289 42.07 -14.63 -2.83
C LEU A 289 42.24 -14.59 -1.31
N ASN A 290 43.34 -15.14 -0.82
CA ASN A 290 43.74 -15.04 0.58
C ASN A 290 44.56 -13.74 0.77
N THR A 291 43.92 -12.69 1.21
CA THR A 291 44.52 -11.37 1.45
C THR A 291 45.51 -11.35 2.62
N ASP A 292 45.28 -12.18 3.63
CA ASP A 292 46.22 -12.34 4.76
C ASP A 292 47.60 -12.86 4.29
N ALA A 293 47.58 -13.79 3.32
CA ALA A 293 48.81 -14.33 2.75
C ALA A 293 49.61 -13.32 1.92
N LEU A 294 48.96 -12.24 1.45
CA LEU A 294 49.58 -11.12 0.78
C LEU A 294 50.09 -10.05 1.77
N GLY A 295 49.73 -10.13 3.03
CA GLY A 295 50.10 -9.20 4.08
C GLY A 295 49.52 -7.80 3.92
N TRP A 296 48.32 -7.72 3.32
CA TRP A 296 47.61 -6.46 3.13
C TRP A 296 47.14 -5.84 4.42
N ALA A 297 47.15 -4.53 4.49
CA ALA A 297 46.59 -3.82 5.63
C ALA A 297 45.05 -3.86 5.63
N ASN A 298 44.48 -3.68 6.81
CA ASN A 298 43.03 -3.69 6.98
C ASN A 298 42.31 -2.66 6.07
N GLY A 299 41.38 -3.15 5.21
CA GLY A 299 40.64 -2.35 4.27
C GLY A 299 41.36 -2.07 2.93
N GLU A 300 42.55 -2.69 2.67
CA GLU A 300 43.16 -2.65 1.34
C GLU A 300 42.45 -3.59 0.37
N ASP A 301 42.39 -3.16 -0.90
CA ASP A 301 41.83 -3.92 -2.01
C ASP A 301 42.83 -4.11 -3.16
N THR A 302 42.48 -4.89 -4.18
CA THR A 302 43.37 -5.13 -5.34
C THR A 302 43.67 -3.86 -6.12
N ALA A 303 42.83 -2.84 -6.08
CA ALA A 303 43.06 -1.58 -6.80
C ALA A 303 43.98 -0.61 -6.03
N ASP A 304 44.34 -0.95 -4.80
CA ASP A 304 45.39 -0.25 -4.06
C ASP A 304 46.79 -0.79 -4.40
N HIS A 305 46.83 -1.94 -5.09
CA HIS A 305 48.07 -2.62 -5.55
C HIS A 305 48.09 -2.75 -7.09
N PRO A 306 48.09 -1.65 -7.83
CA PRO A 306 48.00 -1.66 -9.29
C PRO A 306 49.18 -2.30 -10.01
N GLU A 307 50.29 -2.51 -9.31
CA GLU A 307 51.50 -3.18 -9.81
C GLU A 307 51.38 -4.71 -9.85
N LEU A 308 50.38 -5.29 -9.14
CA LEU A 308 50.22 -6.73 -9.09
C LEU A 308 49.50 -7.25 -10.35
N THR A 309 49.98 -8.34 -10.88
CA THR A 309 49.43 -9.04 -12.05
C THR A 309 48.73 -10.32 -11.67
N TRP A 310 48.02 -10.92 -12.59
CA TRP A 310 47.39 -12.22 -12.37
C TRP A 310 48.38 -13.28 -11.85
N ALA A 311 49.62 -13.29 -12.35
CA ALA A 311 50.66 -14.22 -11.90
C ALA A 311 51.02 -14.04 -10.41
N ASN A 312 50.88 -12.82 -9.88
CA ASN A 312 51.10 -12.55 -8.46
C ASN A 312 49.93 -13.06 -7.58
N TYR A 313 48.70 -13.00 -8.06
CA TYR A 313 47.54 -13.49 -7.30
C TYR A 313 47.42 -15.00 -7.31
N MET A 314 47.74 -15.69 -8.40
CA MET A 314 47.56 -17.13 -8.56
C MET A 314 48.08 -17.98 -7.38
N PRO A 315 49.27 -17.74 -6.81
CA PRO A 315 49.79 -18.56 -5.70
C PRO A 315 48.99 -18.41 -4.40
N HIS A 316 48.18 -17.36 -4.30
CA HIS A 316 47.41 -17.01 -3.12
C HIS A 316 45.90 -17.29 -3.26
N LEU A 317 45.51 -17.91 -4.37
CA LEU A 317 44.12 -18.39 -4.55
C LEU A 317 43.95 -19.68 -3.76
N ILE A 318 42.89 -19.71 -2.95
CA ILE A 318 42.54 -20.85 -2.11
C ILE A 318 41.19 -21.43 -2.46
N SER A 319 40.97 -22.69 -2.08
CA SER A 319 39.70 -23.36 -2.26
C SER A 319 38.61 -22.79 -1.35
N THR A 320 37.36 -23.02 -1.70
CA THR A 320 36.23 -22.65 -0.85
C THR A 320 36.21 -23.37 0.51
N GLU A 321 36.81 -24.58 0.58
CA GLU A 321 36.96 -25.34 1.83
C GLU A 321 38.06 -24.68 2.72
N ASP A 322 39.20 -24.31 2.17
CA ASP A 322 40.27 -23.64 2.89
C ASP A 322 39.80 -22.26 3.40
N TRP A 323 39.09 -21.51 2.53
CA TRP A 323 38.52 -20.21 2.92
C TRP A 323 37.57 -20.36 4.12
N ARG A 324 36.67 -21.33 4.05
CA ARG A 324 35.72 -21.58 5.12
C ARG A 324 36.40 -22.02 6.43
N ASN A 325 37.43 -22.83 6.35
CA ASN A 325 38.19 -23.25 7.55
C ASN A 325 38.83 -22.09 8.27
N VAL A 326 39.28 -21.06 7.52
CA VAL A 326 39.87 -19.85 8.08
C VAL A 326 38.78 -18.90 8.66
N HIS A 327 37.62 -18.77 8.00
CA HIS A 327 36.58 -17.78 8.31
C HIS A 327 35.23 -18.41 8.69
N LEU A 328 35.23 -19.48 9.50
CA LEU A 328 34.08 -20.37 9.73
C LEU A 328 32.83 -19.61 10.18
N GLU A 329 32.93 -18.76 11.20
CA GLU A 329 31.76 -18.07 11.78
C GLU A 329 31.12 -17.08 10.79
N ILE A 330 31.93 -16.25 10.14
CA ILE A 330 31.49 -15.27 9.14
C ILE A 330 30.92 -15.98 7.92
N SER A 331 31.56 -17.08 7.48
CA SER A 331 31.10 -17.88 6.35
C SER A 331 29.76 -18.55 6.62
N ASP A 332 29.52 -19.08 7.82
CA ASP A 332 28.23 -19.67 8.19
C ASP A 332 27.13 -18.61 8.31
N GLU A 333 27.42 -17.40 8.80
CA GLU A 333 26.47 -16.29 8.77
C GLU A 333 26.12 -15.91 7.32
N ALA A 334 27.10 -15.76 6.44
CA ALA A 334 26.89 -15.50 5.03
C ALA A 334 26.03 -16.58 4.33
N LEU A 335 26.20 -17.87 4.70
CA LEU A 335 25.37 -18.96 4.21
C LEU A 335 23.89 -18.75 4.59
N PHE A 336 23.60 -18.30 5.81
CA PHE A 336 22.23 -18.04 6.25
C PHE A 336 21.59 -16.90 5.49
N GLU A 337 22.35 -15.85 5.19
CA GLU A 337 21.88 -14.72 4.39
C GLU A 337 21.59 -15.14 2.93
N VAL A 338 22.50 -15.88 2.31
CA VAL A 338 22.30 -16.42 0.95
C VAL A 338 21.06 -17.32 0.89
N THR A 339 20.93 -18.27 1.81
CA THR A 339 19.76 -19.16 1.85
C THR A 339 18.46 -18.41 2.11
N GLY A 340 18.49 -17.33 2.88
CA GLY A 340 17.37 -16.42 3.13
C GLY A 340 16.87 -15.73 1.87
N ASN A 341 17.79 -15.31 1.00
CA ASN A 341 17.49 -14.57 -0.23
C ASN A 341 17.07 -15.45 -1.43
N LEU A 342 17.26 -16.77 -1.35
CA LEU A 342 16.77 -17.69 -2.38
C LEU A 342 15.23 -17.78 -2.32
N SER A 343 14.59 -17.92 -3.47
CA SER A 343 13.17 -18.29 -3.53
C SER A 343 12.96 -19.68 -2.89
N GLN A 344 11.73 -19.99 -2.49
CA GLN A 344 11.47 -21.32 -1.89
C GLN A 344 11.87 -22.46 -2.83
N VAL A 345 11.58 -22.32 -4.12
CA VAL A 345 11.91 -23.35 -5.13
C VAL A 345 13.43 -23.50 -5.31
N GLU A 346 14.17 -22.41 -5.34
CA GLU A 346 15.64 -22.45 -5.44
C GLU A 346 16.24 -23.08 -4.17
N TYR A 347 15.78 -22.66 -2.99
CA TYR A 347 16.22 -23.24 -1.73
C TYR A 347 16.01 -24.77 -1.68
N ASP A 348 14.82 -25.25 -2.03
CA ASP A 348 14.50 -26.67 -2.00
C ASP A 348 15.40 -27.50 -2.95
N ARG A 349 15.85 -26.88 -4.06
CA ARG A 349 16.79 -27.52 -5.01
C ARG A 349 18.22 -27.60 -4.49
N VAL A 350 18.67 -26.61 -3.71
CA VAL A 350 20.09 -26.45 -3.33
C VAL A 350 20.36 -26.84 -1.88
N VAL A 351 19.37 -26.93 -1.00
CA VAL A 351 19.52 -27.14 0.44
C VAL A 351 20.30 -28.43 0.77
N GLU A 352 20.13 -29.47 -0.03
CA GLU A 352 20.84 -30.75 0.16
C GLU A 352 22.34 -30.61 -0.08
N ARG A 353 22.71 -29.91 -1.14
CA ARG A 353 24.08 -29.58 -1.48
C ARG A 353 24.71 -28.67 -0.42
N LEU A 354 24.02 -27.61 -0.06
CA LEU A 354 24.52 -26.66 0.95
C LEU A 354 24.70 -27.34 2.32
N ALA A 355 23.77 -28.21 2.72
CA ALA A 355 23.90 -28.98 3.95
C ALA A 355 25.16 -29.89 3.94
N LYS A 356 25.43 -30.55 2.79
CA LYS A 356 26.62 -31.41 2.64
C LYS A 356 27.91 -30.57 2.68
N LEU A 357 27.95 -29.46 1.97
CA LEU A 357 29.15 -28.61 1.89
C LEU A 357 29.42 -27.83 3.20
N SER A 358 28.36 -27.39 3.89
CA SER A 358 28.52 -26.67 5.17
C SER A 358 28.71 -27.58 6.37
N GLY A 359 28.39 -28.88 6.26
CA GLY A 359 28.33 -29.78 7.41
C GLY A 359 27.16 -29.53 8.36
N LEU A 360 26.27 -28.58 8.04
CA LEU A 360 25.09 -28.25 8.82
C LEU A 360 23.92 -29.16 8.45
N SER A 361 23.05 -29.45 9.42
CA SER A 361 21.86 -30.25 9.11
C SER A 361 20.84 -29.45 8.27
N LYS A 362 20.07 -30.15 7.38
CA LYS A 362 18.96 -29.51 6.65
C LYS A 362 17.96 -28.84 7.60
N THR A 363 17.79 -29.37 8.80
CA THR A 363 16.91 -28.80 9.83
C THR A 363 17.47 -27.50 10.36
N THR A 364 18.77 -27.39 10.59
CA THR A 364 19.46 -26.16 10.99
C THR A 364 19.31 -25.11 9.90
N LEU A 365 19.63 -25.42 8.65
CA LEU A 365 19.49 -24.49 7.52
C LEU A 365 18.05 -24.01 7.34
N LYS A 366 17.06 -24.88 7.54
CA LYS A 366 15.63 -24.52 7.47
C LYS A 366 15.20 -23.61 8.62
N SER A 367 15.67 -23.86 9.84
CA SER A 367 15.33 -23.05 11.01
C SER A 367 15.98 -21.69 10.96
N THR A 368 17.25 -21.60 10.59
CA THR A 368 17.99 -20.34 10.44
C THR A 368 17.44 -19.52 9.27
N ARG A 369 17.11 -20.15 8.12
CA ARG A 369 16.40 -19.49 7.02
C ARG A 369 15.06 -18.89 7.48
N LYS A 370 14.27 -19.66 8.25
CA LYS A 370 13.00 -19.17 8.80
C LYS A 370 13.21 -17.95 9.71
N THR A 371 14.25 -17.96 10.52
CA THR A 371 14.63 -16.86 11.40
C THR A 371 15.11 -15.67 10.59
N TYR A 372 15.95 -15.89 9.57
CA TYR A 372 16.42 -14.87 8.66
C TYR A 372 15.28 -14.23 7.88
N LEU A 373 14.38 -15.02 7.28
CA LEU A 373 13.19 -14.52 6.59
C LEU A 373 12.27 -13.72 7.53
N LYS A 374 12.17 -14.10 8.81
CA LYS A 374 11.46 -13.31 9.81
C LYS A 374 12.19 -12.00 10.12
N LYS A 375 13.51 -12.04 10.25
CA LYS A 375 14.35 -10.82 10.41
C LYS A 375 14.28 -9.95 9.17
N THR A 376 14.33 -10.54 7.96
CA THR A 376 14.29 -9.80 6.69
C THR A 376 12.88 -9.30 6.37
N GLN A 377 11.81 -10.02 6.72
CA GLN A 377 10.44 -9.51 6.68
C GLN A 377 10.19 -8.41 7.74
N ALA A 378 10.94 -8.44 8.85
CA ALA A 378 11.03 -7.34 9.80
C ALA A 378 12.09 -6.29 9.39
N GLY A 379 13.03 -6.63 8.51
CA GLY A 379 14.24 -5.89 8.18
C GLY A 379 14.45 -5.60 6.69
N TYR A 380 13.39 -5.46 5.87
CA TYR A 380 13.49 -4.69 4.63
C TYR A 380 13.39 -3.18 4.94
N GLU A 381 14.01 -2.79 6.04
CA GLU A 381 14.37 -1.44 6.43
C GLU A 381 15.78 -1.45 7.08
N ASP A 382 16.78 -1.98 6.35
CA ASP A 382 18.17 -1.61 6.56
C ASP A 382 18.56 -0.46 5.61
N ASN A 383 17.86 0.60 5.73
CA ASN A 383 18.43 1.84 6.26
C ASN A 383 18.62 1.62 7.78
N GLU A 384 19.74 2.07 8.40
CA GLU A 384 19.70 2.54 9.79
C GLU A 384 18.29 3.12 9.98
N PRO A 385 17.55 2.81 11.06
CA PRO A 385 16.29 3.43 11.22
C PRO A 385 16.61 4.91 10.97
N GLU A 386 16.30 5.45 9.78
CA GLU A 386 15.91 6.81 9.70
C GLU A 386 14.88 6.81 10.78
N VAL A 387 15.29 7.27 11.93
CA VAL A 387 14.37 7.57 13.00
C VAL A 387 13.38 8.37 12.22
N ASP A 388 12.17 7.83 12.00
CA ASP A 388 11.11 8.46 11.21
C ASP A 388 10.85 9.76 11.98
N ILE A 389 11.85 10.68 11.87
CA ILE A 389 11.82 12.01 12.43
C ILE A 389 10.79 12.68 11.56
N SER A 390 9.56 12.65 12.06
CA SER A 390 8.47 13.40 11.45
C SER A 390 9.03 14.81 11.21
N ASP A 391 8.77 15.39 10.03
CA ASP A 391 9.16 16.78 9.73
C ASP A 391 8.77 17.74 10.87
N ILE A 392 7.78 17.33 11.67
CA ILE A 392 7.32 18.02 12.88
C ILE A 392 8.39 18.03 13.98
N ASP A 393 9.28 17.06 14.02
CA ASP A 393 10.28 16.87 15.06
C ASP A 393 11.69 17.33 14.64
N LEU A 394 11.87 17.81 13.40
CA LEU A 394 13.13 18.38 12.91
C LEU A 394 13.58 19.60 13.74
N PRO A 395 14.89 19.86 13.88
CA PRO A 395 15.42 21.07 14.50
C PRO A 395 14.89 22.35 13.83
N ALA A 396 14.63 23.40 14.60
CA ALA A 396 14.01 24.63 14.10
C ALA A 396 14.81 25.28 12.95
N GLU A 397 16.14 25.25 13.02
CA GLU A 397 17.03 25.79 11.99
C GLU A 397 16.88 25.04 10.65
N VAL A 398 16.83 23.71 10.71
CA VAL A 398 16.64 22.84 9.53
C VAL A 398 15.27 23.10 8.92
N LYS A 399 14.20 23.23 9.74
CA LYS A 399 12.85 23.57 9.25
C LYS A 399 12.84 24.90 8.51
N LEU A 400 13.46 25.94 9.09
CA LEU A 400 13.49 27.28 8.49
C LEU A 400 14.25 27.31 7.17
N ALA A 401 15.44 26.67 7.11
CA ALA A 401 16.23 26.61 5.91
C ALA A 401 15.47 25.90 4.78
N ARG A 402 14.93 24.72 5.05
CA ARG A 402 14.22 23.91 4.06
C ARG A 402 12.90 24.55 3.62
N ARG A 403 12.20 25.24 4.54
CA ARG A 403 11.00 26.00 4.21
C ARG A 403 11.29 27.17 3.27
N ALA A 404 12.41 27.89 3.51
CA ALA A 404 12.83 29.01 2.66
C ALA A 404 13.13 28.57 1.21
N GLU A 405 13.64 27.36 1.03
CA GLU A 405 13.86 26.77 -0.31
C GLU A 405 12.53 26.52 -1.07
N LEU A 406 11.45 26.20 -0.37
CA LEU A 406 10.14 25.93 -0.94
C LEU A 406 9.33 27.20 -1.25
N GLU A 407 9.56 28.30 -0.55
CA GLU A 407 8.78 29.52 -0.69
C GLU A 407 8.72 30.10 -2.10
N PRO A 408 9.81 30.17 -2.90
CA PRO A 408 9.75 30.71 -4.25
C PRO A 408 8.82 29.89 -5.17
N VAL A 409 8.79 28.57 -5.02
CA VAL A 409 7.97 27.65 -5.82
C VAL A 409 6.50 27.76 -5.42
N LEU A 410 6.24 28.08 -4.16
CA LEU A 410 4.90 28.09 -3.57
C LEU A 410 4.28 29.47 -3.47
N ALA A 411 4.96 30.54 -3.86
CA ALA A 411 4.53 31.93 -3.66
C ALA A 411 3.09 32.19 -4.15
N GLU A 412 2.71 31.69 -5.31
CA GLU A 412 1.36 31.85 -5.87
C GLU A 412 0.31 31.09 -5.05
N LEU A 413 0.66 29.93 -4.48
CA LEU A 413 -0.27 29.10 -3.73
C LEU A 413 -0.41 29.62 -2.29
N THR A 414 0.69 29.93 -1.61
CA THR A 414 0.72 30.34 -0.20
C THR A 414 0.04 31.68 0.06
N HIS A 415 0.01 32.59 -0.92
CA HIS A 415 -0.67 33.87 -0.82
C HIS A 415 -2.11 33.87 -1.40
N SER A 416 -2.58 32.72 -1.87
CA SER A 416 -3.94 32.59 -2.40
C SER A 416 -4.97 32.52 -1.28
N SER A 417 -6.07 33.29 -1.41
CA SER A 417 -7.27 33.13 -0.57
C SER A 417 -8.11 31.91 -0.96
N GLU A 418 -7.86 31.33 -2.13
CA GLU A 418 -8.68 30.31 -2.77
C GLU A 418 -8.05 28.91 -2.72
N ILE A 419 -7.20 28.62 -1.72
CA ILE A 419 -6.48 27.34 -1.64
C ILE A 419 -7.44 26.14 -1.70
N LEU A 420 -8.53 26.16 -0.93
CA LEU A 420 -9.51 25.06 -0.93
C LEU A 420 -10.24 24.90 -2.28
N ASN A 421 -10.45 26.00 -3.02
CA ASN A 421 -11.05 25.91 -4.35
C ASN A 421 -10.03 25.38 -5.37
N LYS A 422 -8.75 25.74 -5.25
CA LYS A 422 -7.66 25.15 -6.05
C LYS A 422 -7.51 23.64 -5.80
N VAL A 423 -7.69 23.16 -4.55
CA VAL A 423 -7.75 21.71 -4.24
C VAL A 423 -8.90 21.03 -4.98
N VAL A 424 -10.08 21.60 -4.96
CA VAL A 424 -11.24 21.06 -5.70
C VAL A 424 -10.96 21.05 -7.20
N GLN A 425 -10.39 22.14 -7.71
CA GLN A 425 -10.08 22.28 -9.13
C GLN A 425 -9.10 21.22 -9.63
N ILE A 426 -7.99 20.96 -8.90
CA ILE A 426 -7.04 19.91 -9.27
C ILE A 426 -7.68 18.53 -9.21
N CYS A 427 -8.49 18.25 -8.18
CA CYS A 427 -9.21 16.99 -8.07
C CYS A 427 -10.18 16.76 -9.23
N HIS A 428 -10.90 17.80 -9.67
CA HIS A 428 -11.84 17.70 -10.78
C HIS A 428 -11.15 17.62 -12.13
N GLN A 429 -10.19 18.48 -12.39
CA GLN A 429 -9.60 18.64 -13.74
C GLN A 429 -8.53 17.58 -14.03
N LEU A 430 -7.65 17.30 -13.08
CA LEU A 430 -6.50 16.42 -13.29
C LEU A 430 -6.70 15.03 -12.68
N LEU A 431 -7.31 14.95 -11.51
CA LEU A 431 -7.42 13.69 -10.76
C LEU A 431 -8.75 12.96 -11.00
N CYS A 432 -9.60 13.48 -11.90
CA CYS A 432 -10.83 12.84 -12.36
C CYS A 432 -11.83 12.49 -11.22
N VAL A 433 -11.92 13.33 -10.21
CA VAL A 433 -13.01 13.29 -9.26
C VAL A 433 -14.16 14.11 -9.84
N HIS A 434 -15.38 13.57 -9.84
CA HIS A 434 -16.56 14.30 -10.31
C HIS A 434 -17.40 14.73 -9.11
N ASN A 435 -17.75 16.03 -9.07
CA ASN A 435 -18.50 16.61 -7.96
C ASN A 435 -17.80 16.39 -6.59
N GLU A 436 -18.48 16.03 -5.52
CA GLU A 436 -17.94 15.73 -4.19
C GLU A 436 -17.11 16.87 -3.57
N VAL A 437 -17.49 18.13 -3.87
CA VAL A 437 -16.75 19.34 -3.42
C VAL A 437 -16.55 19.36 -1.91
N THR A 438 -17.61 19.08 -1.16
CA THR A 438 -17.59 19.05 0.31
C THR A 438 -16.65 17.98 0.84
N LEU A 439 -16.72 16.76 0.27
CA LEU A 439 -15.84 15.65 0.67
C LEU A 439 -14.37 15.94 0.39
N ILE A 440 -14.05 16.52 -0.78
CA ILE A 440 -12.69 16.90 -1.14
C ILE A 440 -12.13 17.90 -0.10
N LYS A 441 -12.88 18.97 0.19
CA LYS A 441 -12.46 20.01 1.15
C LYS A 441 -12.34 19.45 2.58
N LEU A 442 -13.29 18.61 3.02
CA LEU A 442 -13.24 17.96 4.34
C LEU A 442 -12.03 17.03 4.45
N CYS A 443 -11.79 16.16 3.47
CA CYS A 443 -10.62 15.28 3.45
C CYS A 443 -9.32 16.09 3.57
N PHE A 444 -9.19 17.16 2.77
CA PHE A 444 -8.01 18.03 2.78
C PHE A 444 -7.78 18.66 4.15
N LEU A 445 -8.80 19.30 4.73
CA LEU A 445 -8.69 19.93 6.05
C LEU A 445 -8.48 18.92 7.18
N CYS A 446 -9.10 17.73 7.12
CA CYS A 446 -8.83 16.65 8.06
C CYS A 446 -7.36 16.23 8.04
N ILE A 447 -6.76 16.11 6.83
CA ILE A 447 -5.34 15.78 6.70
C ILE A 447 -4.46 16.92 7.24
N VAL A 448 -4.78 18.17 6.96
CA VAL A 448 -4.04 19.33 7.48
C VAL A 448 -4.14 19.44 9.01
N SER A 449 -5.31 19.10 9.59
CA SER A 449 -5.54 19.20 11.05
C SER A 449 -4.54 18.39 11.88
N ARG A 450 -3.86 17.38 11.29
CA ARG A 450 -2.78 16.62 11.94
C ARG A 450 -1.61 17.49 12.41
N LEU A 451 -1.45 18.66 11.82
CA LEU A 451 -0.34 19.60 12.09
C LEU A 451 -0.61 20.58 13.24
N LEU A 452 -1.85 20.65 13.72
CA LEU A 452 -2.21 21.55 14.84
C LEU A 452 -1.47 21.17 16.11
N ASP A 453 -0.95 22.15 16.84
CA ASP A 453 -0.06 21.98 17.99
C ASP A 453 -0.50 22.86 19.19
N GLY A 454 -1.78 23.16 19.31
CA GLY A 454 -2.36 23.88 20.43
C GLY A 454 -2.74 22.95 21.59
N TYR A 455 -2.78 23.49 22.80
CA TYR A 455 -3.27 22.74 23.95
C TYR A 455 -4.70 22.26 23.73
N GLY A 456 -4.92 20.94 23.81
CA GLY A 456 -6.23 20.31 23.59
C GLY A 456 -6.61 20.15 22.11
N ASP A 457 -5.77 20.56 21.15
CA ASP A 457 -6.01 20.32 19.74
C ASP A 457 -5.92 18.82 19.43
N ARG A 458 -6.87 18.34 18.64
CA ARG A 458 -6.90 16.97 18.13
C ARG A 458 -7.14 16.98 16.63
N PRO A 459 -6.45 16.12 15.89
CA PRO A 459 -6.72 15.95 14.46
C PRO A 459 -8.15 15.45 14.23
N VAL A 460 -8.78 15.97 13.18
CA VAL A 460 -10.14 15.56 12.79
C VAL A 460 -10.09 14.25 12.05
N SER A 461 -10.85 13.27 12.52
CA SER A 461 -11.06 12.00 11.83
C SER A 461 -12.33 12.02 10.99
N LEU A 462 -12.35 11.26 9.88
CA LEU A 462 -13.44 11.26 8.92
C LEU A 462 -13.88 9.83 8.58
N MET A 463 -15.17 9.58 8.68
CA MET A 463 -15.83 8.34 8.22
C MET A 463 -16.64 8.63 6.98
N ILE A 464 -16.35 7.93 5.89
CA ILE A 464 -17.03 8.09 4.62
C ILE A 464 -17.91 6.88 4.38
N LYS A 465 -19.19 7.10 4.42
CA LYS A 465 -20.27 6.09 4.34
C LYS A 465 -20.89 6.07 2.95
N GLY A 466 -21.28 4.89 2.49
CA GLY A 466 -21.96 4.71 1.20
C GLY A 466 -21.89 3.27 0.73
N THR A 467 -22.66 2.92 -0.29
CA THR A 467 -22.70 1.56 -0.85
C THR A 467 -21.37 1.12 -1.47
N SER A 468 -21.23 -0.17 -1.72
CA SER A 468 -20.07 -0.66 -2.47
C SER A 468 -20.03 -0.01 -3.85
N SER A 469 -18.83 0.34 -4.31
CA SER A 469 -18.59 0.99 -5.61
C SER A 469 -19.11 2.44 -5.75
N SER A 470 -19.50 3.11 -4.66
CA SER A 470 -19.96 4.52 -4.68
C SER A 470 -18.84 5.55 -4.88
N GLY A 471 -17.59 5.14 -5.12
CA GLY A 471 -16.48 6.04 -5.37
C GLY A 471 -15.72 6.55 -4.14
N LYS A 472 -16.13 6.22 -2.90
CA LYS A 472 -15.48 6.65 -1.65
C LYS A 472 -13.95 6.59 -1.67
N THR A 473 -13.44 5.38 -1.90
CA THR A 473 -11.99 5.12 -1.92
C THR A 473 -11.29 5.87 -3.05
N HIS A 474 -11.96 6.12 -4.18
CA HIS A 474 -11.41 6.88 -5.28
C HIS A 474 -11.17 8.33 -4.86
N VAL A 475 -12.19 9.01 -4.37
CA VAL A 475 -12.10 10.42 -3.94
C VAL A 475 -10.99 10.61 -2.90
N ILE A 476 -10.99 9.77 -1.85
CA ILE A 476 -9.97 9.85 -0.79
C ILE A 476 -8.56 9.69 -1.37
N LYS A 477 -8.34 8.67 -2.21
CA LYS A 477 -7.02 8.41 -2.81
C LYS A 477 -6.55 9.56 -3.70
N GLN A 478 -7.47 10.25 -4.39
CA GLN A 478 -7.07 11.41 -5.19
C GLN A 478 -6.65 12.60 -4.30
N VAL A 479 -7.39 12.87 -3.23
CA VAL A 479 -6.99 13.92 -2.27
C VAL A 479 -5.66 13.57 -1.58
N LEU A 480 -5.44 12.31 -1.21
CA LEU A 480 -4.19 11.84 -0.59
C LEU A 480 -2.96 11.99 -1.49
N LYS A 481 -3.12 12.05 -2.81
CA LYS A 481 -2.01 12.34 -3.74
C LYS A 481 -1.42 13.75 -3.57
N LEU A 482 -2.17 14.67 -3.00
CA LEU A 482 -1.71 16.02 -2.70
C LEU A 482 -0.79 16.09 -1.47
N PHE A 483 -0.60 14.97 -0.77
CA PHE A 483 0.16 14.85 0.47
C PHE A 483 1.20 13.74 0.36
N ARG A 484 2.35 13.91 1.01
CA ARG A 484 3.46 12.96 0.98
C ARG A 484 3.09 11.66 1.70
N GLN A 485 3.13 10.55 0.97
CA GLN A 485 2.91 9.22 1.52
C GLN A 485 4.03 8.89 2.52
N ASN A 486 3.70 8.18 3.59
CA ASN A 486 4.53 7.83 4.74
C ASN A 486 4.93 9.02 5.64
N ALA A 487 5.12 10.23 5.11
CA ALA A 487 5.35 11.43 5.91
C ALA A 487 4.05 11.99 6.49
N SER A 488 3.00 12.13 5.68
CA SER A 488 1.73 12.75 6.07
C SER A 488 0.59 11.77 6.26
N TRP A 489 0.61 10.64 5.56
CA TRP A 489 -0.41 9.61 5.68
C TRP A 489 0.12 8.21 5.41
N ILE A 490 -0.55 7.22 5.99
CA ILE A 490 -0.23 5.79 5.87
C ILE A 490 -1.50 5.04 5.47
N ILE A 491 -1.41 4.18 4.45
CA ILE A 491 -2.51 3.29 4.07
C ILE A 491 -2.40 1.96 4.82
N LEU A 492 -3.51 1.54 5.42
CA LEU A 492 -3.65 0.24 6.05
C LEU A 492 -4.81 -0.48 5.38
N SER A 493 -4.51 -1.38 4.45
CA SER A 493 -5.55 -2.16 3.74
C SER A 493 -6.27 -3.15 4.65
N SER A 494 -5.61 -3.57 5.72
CA SER A 494 -6.13 -4.42 6.78
C SER A 494 -5.34 -4.11 8.05
N ILE A 495 -6.00 -4.17 9.19
CA ILE A 495 -5.39 -3.89 10.49
C ILE A 495 -5.81 -4.96 11.49
N SER A 496 -4.85 -5.47 12.24
CA SER A 496 -5.09 -6.32 13.40
C SER A 496 -4.63 -5.62 14.68
N PRO A 497 -5.16 -5.99 15.86
CA PRO A 497 -4.71 -5.39 17.12
C PRO A 497 -3.19 -5.50 17.32
N LYS A 498 -2.62 -6.68 17.04
CA LYS A 498 -1.16 -6.89 17.11
C LYS A 498 -0.42 -6.06 16.07
N GLY A 499 -0.95 -5.98 14.83
CA GLY A 499 -0.37 -5.14 13.77
C GLY A 499 -0.28 -3.68 14.20
N LEU A 500 -1.34 -3.13 14.80
CA LEU A 500 -1.35 -1.75 15.28
C LEU A 500 -0.31 -1.50 16.39
N ILE A 501 -0.15 -2.46 17.32
CA ILE A 501 0.75 -2.33 18.46
C ILE A 501 2.23 -2.48 18.03
N TYR A 502 2.53 -3.44 17.17
CA TYR A 502 3.90 -3.83 16.81
C TYR A 502 4.44 -3.19 15.53
N ASP A 503 3.64 -2.36 14.83
CA ASP A 503 4.13 -1.60 13.68
C ASP A 503 5.29 -0.68 14.10
N GLN A 504 6.40 -0.72 13.41
CA GLN A 504 7.60 0.09 13.75
C GLN A 504 7.45 1.55 13.33
N ARG A 505 6.55 1.87 12.39
CA ARG A 505 6.35 3.23 11.90
C ARG A 505 5.82 4.16 12.97
N SER A 506 6.29 5.41 12.99
CA SER A 506 5.70 6.47 13.80
C SER A 506 4.34 6.89 13.22
N TYR A 507 3.34 7.04 14.09
CA TYR A 507 2.03 7.56 13.70
C TYR A 507 1.83 9.04 14.06
N ARG A 508 2.79 9.62 14.76
CA ARG A 508 2.71 11.00 15.23
C ARG A 508 2.57 11.99 14.07
N GLY A 509 1.52 12.79 14.11
CA GLY A 509 1.23 13.79 13.09
C GLY A 509 0.88 13.19 11.71
N LYS A 510 0.38 11.94 11.67
CA LYS A 510 0.01 11.27 10.42
C LYS A 510 -1.47 10.94 10.37
N VAL A 511 -1.95 10.70 9.16
CA VAL A 511 -3.30 10.20 8.90
C VAL A 511 -3.23 8.72 8.58
N LEU A 512 -4.00 7.89 9.28
CA LEU A 512 -4.19 6.50 8.92
C LEU A 512 -5.40 6.37 8.00
N PHE A 513 -5.19 5.89 6.78
CA PHE A 513 -6.24 5.64 5.83
C PHE A 513 -6.62 4.16 5.78
N LEU A 514 -7.87 3.86 6.13
CA LEU A 514 -8.48 2.53 6.09
C LEU A 514 -9.52 2.49 4.96
N PRO A 515 -9.19 1.97 3.76
CA PRO A 515 -10.08 1.99 2.59
C PRO A 515 -11.39 1.26 2.80
N GLU A 516 -11.36 0.15 3.54
CA GLU A 516 -12.53 -0.63 3.95
C GLU A 516 -12.30 -1.18 5.35
N CYS A 517 -13.05 -0.69 6.32
CA CYS A 517 -12.95 -1.19 7.68
C CYS A 517 -14.32 -1.62 8.19
N ASN A 518 -14.63 -2.89 8.01
CA ASN A 518 -15.82 -3.52 8.56
C ASN A 518 -15.58 -4.15 9.95
N GLN A 519 -14.35 -4.10 10.46
CA GLN A 519 -13.93 -4.73 11.71
C GLN A 519 -14.19 -3.84 12.94
N LEU A 520 -14.41 -2.54 12.74
CA LEU A 520 -14.67 -1.57 13.81
C LEU A 520 -16.16 -1.46 14.19
N VAL A 521 -16.92 -2.52 13.95
CA VAL A 521 -18.36 -2.59 14.30
C VAL A 521 -18.58 -3.15 15.70
N ASP A 522 -17.67 -4.04 16.13
CA ASP A 522 -17.78 -4.74 17.40
C ASP A 522 -17.15 -3.89 18.53
N GLN A 523 -17.98 -3.54 19.50
CA GLN A 523 -17.58 -2.73 20.67
C GLN A 523 -16.53 -3.41 21.54
N ASP A 524 -16.59 -4.72 21.63
CA ASP A 524 -15.72 -5.52 22.50
C ASP A 524 -14.41 -5.91 21.80
N SER A 525 -14.29 -5.59 20.52
CA SER A 525 -13.06 -5.84 19.76
C SER A 525 -11.89 -5.03 20.33
N LEU A 526 -10.80 -5.72 20.67
CA LEU A 526 -9.54 -5.07 21.10
C LEU A 526 -9.07 -4.01 20.09
N LEU A 527 -9.26 -4.24 18.79
CA LEU A 527 -8.92 -3.28 17.76
C LEU A 527 -9.73 -1.98 17.90
N THR A 528 -11.04 -2.10 18.08
CA THR A 528 -11.93 -0.94 18.28
C THR A 528 -11.53 -0.15 19.52
N GLN A 529 -11.20 -0.83 20.61
CA GLN A 529 -10.73 -0.18 21.83
C GLN A 529 -9.40 0.55 21.64
N LEU A 530 -8.41 -0.08 20.99
CA LEU A 530 -7.12 0.54 20.70
C LEU A 530 -7.26 1.77 19.80
N VAL A 531 -8.10 1.68 18.76
CA VAL A 531 -8.37 2.82 17.86
C VAL A 531 -9.05 3.95 18.65
N LYS A 532 -10.03 3.65 19.46
CA LYS A 532 -10.68 4.65 20.35
C LYS A 532 -9.67 5.32 21.27
N THR A 533 -8.79 4.53 21.90
CA THR A 533 -7.75 5.05 22.82
C THR A 533 -6.81 6.01 22.12
N ILE A 534 -6.24 5.63 20.98
CA ILE A 534 -5.28 6.51 20.29
C ILE A 534 -5.94 7.81 19.77
N LEU A 535 -7.20 7.76 19.36
CA LEU A 535 -7.97 8.95 18.98
C LEU A 535 -8.33 9.86 20.16
N THR A 536 -8.46 9.31 21.37
CA THR A 536 -8.87 10.07 22.55
C THR A 536 -7.68 10.51 23.40
N GLU A 537 -6.77 9.57 23.69
CA GLU A 537 -5.62 9.80 24.58
C GLU A 537 -4.38 10.30 23.83
N GLY A 538 -4.39 10.23 22.49
CA GLY A 538 -3.23 10.57 21.67
C GLY A 538 -2.09 9.54 21.72
N SER A 539 -2.23 8.45 22.47
CA SER A 539 -1.24 7.39 22.54
C SER A 539 -1.87 6.05 22.95
N ILE A 540 -1.19 4.96 22.61
CA ILE A 540 -1.51 3.62 23.11
C ILE A 540 -0.30 3.11 23.88
N THR A 541 -0.48 2.69 25.12
CA THR A 541 0.53 1.98 25.89
C THR A 541 0.07 0.53 26.08
N HIS A 542 0.83 -0.41 25.56
CA HIS A 542 0.53 -1.84 25.65
C HIS A 542 1.64 -2.58 26.39
N LEU A 543 1.26 -3.30 27.43
CA LEU A 543 2.16 -4.18 28.15
C LEU A 543 2.08 -5.58 27.53
N THR A 544 3.18 -6.09 27.03
CA THR A 544 3.31 -7.45 26.50
C THR A 544 4.43 -8.20 27.24
N VAL A 545 4.47 -9.50 27.03
CA VAL A 545 5.55 -10.34 27.57
C VAL A 545 6.54 -10.59 26.45
N ASP A 546 7.80 -10.21 26.66
CA ASP A 546 8.89 -10.58 25.78
C ASP A 546 9.35 -11.99 26.16
N THR A 547 9.21 -12.92 25.22
CA THR A 547 9.63 -14.32 25.34
C THR A 547 10.96 -14.53 24.62
N GLY A 548 11.82 -13.51 24.56
CA GLY A 548 13.16 -13.62 23.99
C GLY A 548 14.00 -14.74 24.64
N ASP A 549 15.26 -14.89 24.23
CA ASP A 549 16.16 -15.99 24.60
C ASP A 549 16.46 -16.14 26.12
N SER A 550 15.90 -15.30 26.97
CA SER A 550 15.99 -15.42 28.43
C SER A 550 14.96 -16.39 29.00
N ARG A 551 15.41 -17.29 29.87
CA ARG A 551 14.59 -18.33 30.51
C ARG A 551 13.46 -17.79 31.42
N SER A 552 13.33 -16.49 31.60
CA SER A 552 12.26 -15.84 32.34
C SER A 552 11.55 -14.83 31.47
N PRO A 553 10.19 -14.85 31.39
CA PRO A 553 9.41 -13.86 30.66
C PRO A 553 9.55 -12.48 31.33
N GLU A 554 9.89 -11.45 30.55
CA GLU A 554 9.95 -10.08 31.03
C GLU A 554 8.81 -9.25 30.44
N GLY A 555 8.25 -8.34 31.24
CA GLY A 555 7.24 -7.42 30.77
C GLY A 555 7.86 -6.31 29.90
N LYS A 556 7.40 -6.18 28.65
CA LYS A 556 7.81 -5.13 27.72
C LYS A 556 6.69 -4.15 27.46
N VAL A 557 6.94 -2.87 27.69
CA VAL A 557 6.00 -1.79 27.40
C VAL A 557 6.23 -1.27 25.98
N ILE A 558 5.19 -1.29 25.16
CA ILE A 558 5.21 -0.73 23.81
C ILE A 558 4.29 0.48 23.80
N THR A 559 4.84 1.65 23.45
CA THR A 559 4.06 2.88 23.34
C THR A 559 4.00 3.35 21.91
N LYS A 560 2.79 3.56 21.38
CA LYS A 560 2.52 4.21 20.10
C LYS A 560 2.03 5.62 20.36
N GLN A 561 2.80 6.59 19.89
CA GLN A 561 2.45 7.99 20.06
C GLN A 561 1.66 8.51 18.86
N GLY A 562 0.60 9.27 19.13
CA GLY A 562 -0.09 10.18 18.26
C GLY A 562 0.38 11.63 18.47
N PRO A 563 -0.45 12.62 18.17
CA PRO A 563 -1.85 12.48 17.72
C PRO A 563 -1.96 11.94 16.30
N ILE A 564 -3.05 11.25 16.01
CA ILE A 564 -3.38 10.74 14.68
C ILE A 564 -4.74 11.21 14.23
N ALA A 565 -4.94 11.34 12.92
CA ALA A 565 -6.26 11.38 12.30
C ALA A 565 -6.55 10.03 11.64
N LEU A 566 -7.83 9.69 11.50
CA LEU A 566 -8.28 8.48 10.88
C LEU A 566 -9.24 8.81 9.73
N ILE A 567 -8.97 8.29 8.53
CA ILE A 567 -9.91 8.35 7.42
C ILE A 567 -10.37 6.93 7.10
N ILE A 568 -11.67 6.68 7.23
CA ILE A 568 -12.26 5.36 7.08
C ILE A 568 -13.28 5.38 5.95
N GLY A 569 -13.16 4.45 4.99
CA GLY A 569 -14.24 4.09 4.08
C GLY A 569 -15.05 2.91 4.64
N THR A 570 -16.37 3.00 4.67
CA THR A 570 -17.22 1.92 5.13
C THR A 570 -18.51 1.82 4.32
N THR A 571 -18.99 0.58 4.18
CA THR A 571 -20.33 0.29 3.65
C THR A 571 -21.38 0.11 4.75
N LYS A 572 -20.95 0.17 6.01
CA LYS A 572 -21.85 0.05 7.16
C LYS A 572 -22.41 1.40 7.56
N ASP A 573 -23.72 1.47 7.76
CA ASP A 573 -24.37 2.70 8.20
C ASP A 573 -24.02 3.06 9.65
N LYS A 574 -23.81 2.05 10.48
CA LYS A 574 -23.42 2.21 11.87
C LYS A 574 -22.16 1.38 12.15
N LEU A 575 -21.15 2.02 12.64
CA LEU A 575 -20.00 1.44 13.31
C LEU A 575 -20.23 1.44 14.82
N ASP A 576 -19.18 1.22 15.60
CA ASP A 576 -19.24 1.42 17.05
C ASP A 576 -19.72 2.85 17.38
N HIS A 577 -20.74 2.96 18.21
CA HIS A 577 -21.38 4.24 18.53
C HIS A 577 -20.40 5.26 19.12
N GLU A 578 -19.48 4.81 19.95
CA GLU A 578 -18.50 5.66 20.60
C GLU A 578 -17.42 6.12 19.61
N LEU A 579 -17.04 5.25 18.67
CA LEU A 579 -16.12 5.61 17.58
C LEU A 579 -16.76 6.65 16.64
N GLU A 580 -18.06 6.52 16.35
CA GLU A 580 -18.81 7.49 15.54
C GLU A 580 -18.86 8.89 16.17
N THR A 581 -18.76 9.02 17.49
CA THR A 581 -18.65 10.32 18.15
C THR A 581 -17.24 10.93 18.09
N ARG A 582 -16.24 10.20 17.58
CA ARG A 582 -14.84 10.65 17.47
C ARG A 582 -14.42 10.98 16.05
N ALA A 583 -15.32 10.86 15.09
CA ALA A 583 -15.05 11.14 13.69
C ALA A 583 -16.27 11.76 13.00
N LEU A 584 -16.03 12.66 12.06
CA LEU A 584 -17.09 13.21 11.23
C LEU A 584 -17.61 12.12 10.28
N SER A 585 -18.93 11.94 10.19
CA SER A 585 -19.53 10.99 9.25
C SER A 585 -20.05 11.71 8.01
N TYR A 586 -19.54 11.37 6.83
CA TYR A 586 -19.97 11.91 5.55
C TYR A 586 -20.58 10.83 4.67
N TYR A 587 -21.66 11.15 3.96
CA TYR A 587 -22.31 10.25 3.03
C TYR A 587 -22.07 10.72 1.60
N VAL A 588 -21.47 9.85 0.76
CA VAL A 588 -21.21 10.16 -0.65
C VAL A 588 -22.49 10.29 -1.44
N ASP A 589 -22.46 11.07 -2.52
CA ASP A 589 -23.59 11.20 -3.42
C ASP A 589 -23.75 9.96 -4.31
N GLU A 590 -24.85 9.22 -4.12
CA GLU A 590 -25.19 7.99 -4.85
C GLU A 590 -26.31 8.20 -5.87
N THR A 591 -26.53 9.43 -6.34
CA THR A 591 -27.55 9.71 -7.34
C THR A 591 -27.23 9.07 -8.69
N ALA A 592 -28.28 8.74 -9.45
CA ALA A 592 -28.14 8.25 -10.81
C ALA A 592 -27.44 9.29 -11.73
N GLU A 593 -27.65 10.58 -11.46
CA GLU A 593 -26.99 11.66 -12.17
C GLU A 593 -25.48 11.68 -11.90
N GLN A 594 -25.06 11.57 -10.64
CA GLN A 594 -23.67 11.45 -10.25
C GLN A 594 -23.00 10.23 -10.92
N THR A 595 -23.67 9.07 -10.86
CA THR A 595 -23.18 7.84 -11.51
C THR A 595 -23.02 8.03 -13.02
N ARG A 596 -24.02 8.64 -13.70
CA ARG A 596 -23.97 8.92 -15.13
C ARG A 596 -22.78 9.83 -15.47
N ASN A 597 -22.58 10.88 -14.72
CA ASN A 597 -21.53 11.86 -14.95
C ASN A 597 -20.15 11.23 -14.77
N ILE A 598 -19.95 10.41 -13.74
CA ILE A 598 -18.70 9.64 -13.52
C ILE A 598 -18.41 8.71 -14.72
N VAL A 599 -19.42 7.98 -15.20
CA VAL A 599 -19.27 7.06 -16.34
C VAL A 599 -18.91 7.82 -17.64
N LEU A 600 -19.56 8.96 -17.90
CA LEU A 600 -19.27 9.79 -19.06
C LEU A 600 -17.88 10.39 -19.01
N GLN A 601 -17.44 10.88 -17.85
CA GLN A 601 -16.09 11.39 -17.65
C GLN A 601 -15.04 10.30 -17.89
N ALA A 602 -15.26 9.10 -17.34
CA ALA A 602 -14.38 7.96 -17.55
C ALA A 602 -14.30 7.57 -19.04
N ALA A 603 -15.44 7.57 -19.75
CA ALA A 603 -15.49 7.30 -21.21
C ALA A 603 -14.71 8.34 -22.01
N THR A 604 -14.84 9.62 -21.67
CA THR A 604 -14.08 10.72 -22.31
C THR A 604 -12.58 10.54 -22.11
N ARG A 605 -12.15 10.15 -20.92
CA ARG A 605 -10.74 9.88 -20.63
C ARG A 605 -10.20 8.71 -21.45
N PHE A 606 -10.95 7.62 -21.58
CA PHE A 606 -10.53 6.47 -22.39
C PHE A 606 -10.42 6.78 -23.89
N SER A 607 -11.18 7.75 -24.38
CA SER A 607 -11.12 8.19 -25.78
C SER A 607 -10.02 9.19 -26.08
N ASN A 608 -9.46 9.88 -25.05
CA ASN A 608 -8.54 11.02 -25.21
C ASN A 608 -7.22 10.81 -24.46
N ILE A 609 -6.66 9.61 -24.46
CA ILE A 609 -5.35 9.35 -23.82
C ILE A 609 -4.27 10.13 -24.58
N LYS A 610 -3.77 11.21 -23.94
CA LYS A 610 -2.60 11.95 -24.40
C LYS A 610 -1.47 11.76 -23.39
N SER A 611 -0.30 11.41 -23.87
CA SER A 611 0.91 11.27 -23.03
C SER A 611 1.33 12.56 -22.31
N GLN A 612 0.88 13.72 -22.78
CA GLN A 612 1.11 15.02 -22.14
C GLN A 612 0.31 15.23 -20.85
N ASP A 613 -0.82 14.52 -20.67
CA ASP A 613 -1.67 14.72 -19.49
C ASP A 613 -0.98 14.23 -18.22
N ASP A 614 -0.18 13.17 -18.28
CA ASP A 614 0.53 12.63 -17.12
C ASP A 614 1.63 13.58 -16.63
N VAL A 615 2.37 14.24 -17.52
CA VAL A 615 3.41 15.22 -17.18
C VAL A 615 2.80 16.45 -16.48
N VAL A 616 1.64 16.91 -16.95
CA VAL A 616 0.94 18.04 -16.34
C VAL A 616 0.42 17.68 -14.94
N ILE A 617 -0.09 16.45 -14.79
CA ILE A 617 -0.54 15.94 -13.49
C ILE A 617 0.63 15.86 -12.51
N ASP A 618 1.76 15.28 -12.90
CA ASP A 618 2.93 15.11 -12.05
C ASP A 618 3.53 16.46 -11.63
N ALA A 619 3.61 17.42 -12.56
CA ALA A 619 4.06 18.77 -12.25
C ALA A 619 3.14 19.47 -11.22
N ALA A 620 1.82 19.35 -11.40
CA ALA A 620 0.85 19.92 -10.47
C ALA A 620 0.92 19.23 -9.10
N LEU A 621 1.06 17.90 -9.05
CA LEU A 621 1.21 17.15 -7.79
C LEU A 621 2.49 17.53 -7.07
N THR A 622 3.59 17.76 -7.76
CA THR A 622 4.86 18.21 -7.18
C THR A 622 4.70 19.50 -6.37
N VAL A 623 3.94 20.46 -6.87
CA VAL A 623 3.64 21.70 -6.14
C VAL A 623 2.85 21.42 -4.86
N TRP A 624 1.86 20.53 -4.89
CA TRP A 624 1.07 20.20 -3.70
C TRP A 624 1.86 19.38 -2.67
N LEU A 625 2.73 18.50 -3.10
CA LEU A 625 3.63 17.76 -2.20
C LEU A 625 4.62 18.71 -1.52
N ALA A 626 5.15 19.70 -2.26
CA ALA A 626 5.97 20.78 -1.69
C ALA A 626 5.16 21.66 -0.71
N PHE A 627 3.87 21.91 -0.99
CA PHE A 627 2.99 22.65 -0.08
C PHE A 627 2.71 21.88 1.22
N ASP A 628 2.49 20.57 1.15
CA ASP A 628 2.36 19.71 2.32
C ASP A 628 3.63 19.73 3.19
N GLU A 629 4.80 19.70 2.56
CA GLU A 629 6.08 19.83 3.25
C GLU A 629 6.23 21.20 3.91
N TRP A 630 5.95 22.28 3.19
CA TRP A 630 6.01 23.64 3.70
C TRP A 630 5.10 23.86 4.90
N LEU A 631 3.89 23.26 4.90
CA LEU A 631 2.98 23.27 6.04
C LEU A 631 3.56 22.52 7.25
N ALA A 632 4.12 21.34 7.03
CA ALA A 632 4.71 20.51 8.10
C ALA A 632 5.94 21.18 8.74
N LEU A 633 6.72 21.92 7.95
CA LEU A 633 7.88 22.69 8.39
C LEU A 633 7.52 24.05 9.02
N SER A 634 6.24 24.39 9.15
CA SER A 634 5.82 25.68 9.74
C SER A 634 6.34 25.83 11.17
N PRO A 635 7.02 26.95 11.49
CA PRO A 635 7.49 27.23 12.85
C PRO A 635 6.31 27.55 13.78
N VAL A 636 5.19 28.02 13.26
CA VAL A 636 3.99 28.36 14.00
C VAL A 636 2.82 27.50 13.53
N ARG A 637 2.32 26.66 14.42
CA ARG A 637 1.20 25.74 14.16
C ARG A 637 0.08 25.86 15.19
N LYS A 638 0.29 26.70 16.20
CA LYS A 638 -0.74 27.09 17.16
C LYS A 638 -1.67 28.09 16.51
N VAL A 639 -2.96 27.85 16.61
CA VAL A 639 -4.00 28.72 16.04
C VAL A 639 -5.04 29.04 17.10
N SER A 640 -5.44 30.31 17.20
CA SER A 640 -6.59 30.74 18.01
C SER A 640 -7.74 31.16 17.12
N ILE A 641 -8.95 31.11 17.65
CA ILE A 641 -10.16 31.57 16.99
C ILE A 641 -10.81 32.64 17.91
N PRO A 642 -10.43 33.94 17.76
CA PRO A 642 -10.82 34.98 18.71
C PRO A 642 -12.34 35.19 18.83
N PHE A 643 -13.07 34.87 17.80
CA PHE A 643 -14.52 35.07 17.67
C PHE A 643 -15.35 33.83 17.97
N TYR A 644 -14.73 32.69 18.40
CA TYR A 644 -15.44 31.43 18.48
C TYR A 644 -16.61 31.44 19.49
N THR A 645 -16.55 32.22 20.52
CA THR A 645 -17.66 32.41 21.48
C THR A 645 -18.93 32.84 20.77
N LYS A 646 -18.83 33.80 19.85
CA LYS A 646 -19.99 34.25 19.05
C LYS A 646 -20.55 33.13 18.15
N VAL A 647 -19.70 32.26 17.64
CA VAL A 647 -20.14 31.12 16.81
C VAL A 647 -20.95 30.12 17.60
N VAL A 648 -20.54 29.81 18.84
CA VAL A 648 -21.18 28.75 19.65
C VAL A 648 -22.33 29.24 20.53
N GLU A 649 -22.34 30.49 20.90
CA GLU A 649 -23.38 31.08 21.80
C GLU A 649 -24.81 30.79 21.28
N PRO A 650 -25.16 31.05 20.01
CA PRO A 650 -26.52 30.78 19.50
C PRO A 650 -26.95 29.32 19.55
N ILE A 651 -25.99 28.40 19.60
CA ILE A 651 -26.19 26.93 19.52
C ILE A 651 -25.74 26.21 20.80
N ALA A 652 -25.44 26.94 21.87
CA ALA A 652 -24.96 26.35 23.14
C ALA A 652 -25.99 25.43 23.82
N HIS A 653 -27.26 25.56 23.48
CA HIS A 653 -28.35 24.74 23.96
C HIS A 653 -28.52 23.39 23.25
N MET A 654 -27.73 23.11 22.21
CA MET A 654 -27.83 21.87 21.47
C MET A 654 -27.61 20.62 22.36
N PRO A 655 -28.15 19.45 21.97
CA PRO A 655 -27.99 18.21 22.70
C PRO A 655 -26.54 17.86 22.95
N VAL A 656 -26.27 17.15 24.07
CA VAL A 656 -24.93 16.73 24.53
C VAL A 656 -24.12 16.01 23.43
N ARG A 657 -24.82 15.35 22.51
CA ARG A 657 -24.23 14.65 21.37
C ARG A 657 -23.31 15.58 20.52
N TYR A 658 -23.68 16.83 20.32
CA TYR A 658 -22.93 17.79 19.50
C TYR A 658 -21.77 18.45 20.24
N ARG A 659 -21.62 18.20 21.56
CA ARG A 659 -20.62 18.85 22.36
C ARG A 659 -19.20 18.65 21.79
N ARG A 660 -18.86 17.41 21.41
CA ARG A 660 -17.55 17.09 20.86
C ARG A 660 -17.34 17.73 19.49
N ASP A 661 -18.35 17.71 18.62
CA ASP A 661 -18.29 18.31 17.31
C ASP A 661 -18.01 19.80 17.41
N LEU A 662 -18.70 20.50 18.30
CA LEU A 662 -18.57 21.94 18.49
C LEU A 662 -17.33 22.36 19.29
N VAL A 663 -16.83 21.52 20.19
CA VAL A 663 -15.68 21.85 21.05
C VAL A 663 -14.35 21.41 20.44
N GLU A 664 -14.32 20.31 19.69
CA GLU A 664 -13.09 19.71 19.17
C GLU A 664 -13.01 19.78 17.64
N MET A 665 -14.02 19.28 16.90
CA MET A 665 -13.91 19.07 15.46
C MET A 665 -14.09 20.35 14.63
N VAL A 666 -15.12 21.15 14.92
CA VAL A 666 -15.36 22.39 14.18
C VAL A 666 -14.22 23.38 14.40
N PRO A 667 -13.75 23.63 15.65
CA PRO A 667 -12.58 24.48 15.85
C PRO A 667 -11.34 23.96 15.13
N ALA A 668 -11.08 22.66 15.14
CA ALA A 668 -9.93 22.09 14.47
C ALA A 668 -9.98 22.27 12.95
N LEU A 669 -11.16 22.20 12.31
CA LEU A 669 -11.31 22.50 10.88
C LEU A 669 -11.07 24.00 10.58
N ILE A 670 -11.60 24.92 11.41
CA ILE A 670 -11.35 26.36 11.27
C ILE A 670 -9.86 26.67 11.44
N LYS A 671 -9.22 26.08 12.45
CA LYS A 671 -7.77 26.21 12.67
C LYS A 671 -6.96 25.64 11.50
N ALA A 672 -7.38 24.52 10.92
CA ALA A 672 -6.74 23.95 9.74
C ALA A 672 -6.87 24.88 8.52
N SER A 673 -8.04 25.53 8.34
CA SER A 673 -8.20 26.58 7.32
C SER A 673 -7.25 27.76 7.56
N ALA A 674 -7.15 28.27 8.77
CA ALA A 674 -6.21 29.35 9.10
C ALA A 674 -4.74 28.93 8.89
N LEU A 675 -4.41 27.66 9.15
CA LEU A 675 -3.05 27.15 8.95
C LEU A 675 -2.65 27.09 7.48
N ILE A 676 -3.54 26.69 6.56
CA ILE A 676 -3.23 26.70 5.12
C ILE A 676 -3.10 28.13 4.58
N HIS A 677 -3.80 29.08 5.18
CA HIS A 677 -3.76 30.51 4.81
C HIS A 677 -2.80 31.34 5.69
N GLN A 678 -1.87 30.68 6.41
CA GLN A 678 -1.01 31.34 7.42
C GLN A 678 -0.21 32.52 6.91
N SER A 679 0.12 32.56 5.59
CA SER A 679 0.85 33.69 5.00
C SER A 679 0.05 35.00 4.99
N SER A 680 -1.29 34.93 5.07
CA SER A 680 -2.20 36.06 5.10
C SER A 680 -2.86 36.31 6.46
N ARG A 681 -2.49 35.51 7.48
CA ARG A 681 -3.03 35.60 8.84
C ARG A 681 -2.05 36.35 9.76
N SER A 682 -2.57 37.12 10.69
CA SER A 682 -1.75 37.74 11.72
C SER A 682 -1.26 36.71 12.72
N VAL A 683 -0.04 36.90 13.21
CA VAL A 683 0.55 36.06 14.27
C VAL A 683 0.76 36.96 15.51
N VAL A 684 0.12 36.61 16.62
CA VAL A 684 0.24 37.30 17.91
C VAL A 684 0.83 36.35 18.92
N ASP A 685 1.93 36.70 19.56
CA ASP A 685 2.64 35.85 20.55
C ASP A 685 2.94 34.43 20.06
N GLY A 686 3.30 34.23 18.78
CA GLY A 686 3.56 32.95 18.17
C GLY A 686 2.31 32.09 17.93
N VAL A 687 1.12 32.72 17.85
CA VAL A 687 -0.17 32.06 17.60
C VAL A 687 -0.84 32.72 16.39
N ILE A 688 -1.15 31.90 15.38
CA ILE A 688 -1.90 32.34 14.19
C ILE A 688 -3.32 32.71 14.62
N GLN A 689 -3.82 33.87 14.17
CA GLN A 689 -5.20 34.30 14.44
C GLN A 689 -6.11 33.91 13.27
N ALA A 690 -7.06 33.01 13.50
CA ALA A 690 -8.07 32.68 12.51
C ALA A 690 -9.00 33.88 12.26
N THR A 691 -9.48 34.02 11.03
CA THR A 691 -10.38 35.10 10.59
C THR A 691 -11.79 34.56 10.33
N PRO A 692 -12.80 35.44 10.24
CA PRO A 692 -14.15 35.06 9.82
C PRO A 692 -14.19 34.31 8.47
N GLU A 693 -13.26 34.58 7.57
CA GLU A 693 -13.10 33.81 6.31
C GLU A 693 -12.83 32.33 6.57
N ASP A 694 -11.96 32.00 7.54
CA ASP A 694 -11.65 30.60 7.87
C ASP A 694 -12.90 29.87 8.38
N TYR A 695 -13.77 30.59 9.09
CA TYR A 695 -15.07 30.07 9.50
C TYR A 695 -15.99 29.86 8.31
N GLU A 696 -16.10 30.82 7.38
CA GLU A 696 -16.93 30.68 6.19
C GLU A 696 -16.44 29.58 5.25
N HIS A 697 -15.17 29.30 5.18
CA HIS A 697 -14.65 28.15 4.45
C HIS A 697 -15.16 26.81 5.01
N VAL A 698 -15.38 26.74 6.32
CA VAL A 698 -15.76 25.50 7.04
C VAL A 698 -17.26 25.38 7.25
N ARG A 699 -17.95 26.49 7.51
CA ARG A 699 -19.36 26.53 7.85
C ARG A 699 -20.29 25.75 6.91
N PRO A 700 -20.23 25.87 5.57
CA PRO A 700 -21.11 25.13 4.68
C PRO A 700 -20.93 23.61 4.80
N MET A 701 -19.67 23.18 4.88
CA MET A 701 -19.33 21.76 5.00
C MET A 701 -19.83 21.17 6.33
N VAL A 702 -19.66 21.92 7.43
CA VAL A 702 -20.10 21.52 8.76
C VAL A 702 -21.60 21.50 8.87
N ASN A 703 -22.30 22.47 8.28
CA ASN A 703 -23.75 22.49 8.25
C ASN A 703 -24.31 21.27 7.51
N GLU A 704 -23.73 20.89 6.37
CA GLU A 704 -24.09 19.66 5.65
C GLU A 704 -23.92 18.42 6.54
N PHE A 705 -22.77 18.32 7.23
CA PHE A 705 -22.50 17.24 8.17
C PHE A 705 -23.45 17.24 9.38
N LEU A 706 -23.63 18.36 10.07
CA LEU A 706 -24.48 18.44 11.26
C LEU A 706 -25.96 18.13 10.93
N THR A 707 -26.40 18.46 9.74
CA THR A 707 -27.76 18.14 9.28
C THR A 707 -27.95 16.62 9.08
N CYS A 708 -26.91 15.93 8.59
CA CYS A 708 -26.90 14.48 8.44
C CYS A 708 -26.85 13.74 9.78
N VAL A 709 -26.25 14.34 10.80
CA VAL A 709 -25.99 13.75 12.13
C VAL A 709 -27.15 13.99 13.11
N GLN A 710 -28.14 14.80 12.78
CA GLN A 710 -29.36 14.91 13.59
C GLN A 710 -30.06 13.54 13.73
N GLY A 711 -29.45 12.69 14.43
CA GLY A 711 -29.48 11.31 14.86
C GLY A 711 -30.72 10.44 14.66
N ASP A 712 -31.85 10.98 14.64
CA ASP A 712 -33.12 10.37 14.22
C ASP A 712 -33.62 10.93 12.88
N SER A 713 -32.89 11.86 12.27
CA SER A 713 -33.23 12.43 10.98
C SER A 713 -32.86 11.46 9.83
N ALA A 714 -33.59 11.59 8.75
CA ALA A 714 -33.36 10.82 7.55
C ALA A 714 -32.02 11.25 6.90
N THR A 715 -31.24 10.30 6.39
CA THR A 715 -30.04 10.62 5.59
C THR A 715 -30.42 11.43 4.34
N PRO A 716 -29.49 12.16 3.68
CA PRO A 716 -29.80 12.91 2.46
C PRO A 716 -30.49 12.06 1.39
N SER A 717 -30.09 10.80 1.24
CA SER A 717 -30.74 9.86 0.33
C SER A 717 -32.16 9.45 0.81
N MET A 718 -32.36 9.32 2.12
CA MET A 718 -33.70 9.08 2.69
C MET A 718 -34.59 10.31 2.55
N VAL A 719 -34.05 11.52 2.76
CA VAL A 719 -34.78 12.79 2.54
C VAL A 719 -35.23 12.88 1.09
N ARG A 720 -34.36 12.65 0.14
CA ARG A 720 -34.70 12.63 -1.29
C ARG A 720 -35.80 11.60 -1.59
N LEU A 721 -35.64 10.36 -1.09
CA LEU A 721 -36.65 9.33 -1.26
C LEU A 721 -37.99 9.70 -0.63
N LEU A 722 -37.98 10.25 0.59
CA LEU A 722 -39.17 10.66 1.34
C LEU A 722 -39.89 11.83 0.64
N THR A 723 -39.13 12.83 0.16
CA THR A 723 -39.67 13.94 -0.62
C THR A 723 -40.32 13.45 -1.91
N ALA A 724 -39.65 12.58 -2.63
CA ALA A 724 -40.17 12.02 -3.87
C ALA A 724 -41.44 11.14 -3.63
N ILE A 725 -41.47 10.37 -2.52
CA ILE A 725 -42.65 9.64 -2.12
C ILE A 725 -43.78 10.62 -1.76
N TYR A 726 -43.47 11.70 -1.04
CA TYR A 726 -44.46 12.73 -0.68
C TYR A 726 -45.04 13.43 -1.92
N GLU A 727 -44.22 13.73 -2.93
CA GLU A 727 -44.70 14.30 -4.18
C GLU A 727 -45.65 13.38 -4.95
N LEU A 728 -45.43 12.06 -4.84
CA LEU A 728 -46.32 11.05 -5.45
C LEU A 728 -47.64 10.89 -4.71
N MET A 729 -47.75 11.42 -3.47
CA MET A 729 -48.99 11.32 -2.68
C MET A 729 -50.01 12.35 -3.10
N SER A 730 -51.28 11.89 -3.32
CA SER A 730 -52.42 12.77 -3.52
C SER A 730 -52.76 13.57 -2.24
N PRO A 731 -53.49 14.67 -2.33
CA PRO A 731 -53.93 15.39 -1.15
C PRO A 731 -54.63 14.51 -0.09
N GLN A 732 -55.45 13.55 -0.52
CA GLN A 732 -56.17 12.61 0.37
C GLN A 732 -55.20 11.66 1.09
N VAL A 733 -54.10 11.24 0.40
CA VAL A 733 -53.05 10.42 1.02
C VAL A 733 -52.22 11.24 2.01
N ARG A 734 -51.93 12.50 1.68
CA ARG A 734 -51.20 13.42 2.57
C ARG A 734 -51.95 13.72 3.85
N GLU A 735 -53.30 13.80 3.77
CA GLU A 735 -54.19 13.98 4.91
C GLU A 735 -54.45 12.66 5.71
N GLY A 736 -53.80 11.56 5.29
CA GLY A 736 -53.93 10.27 5.98
C GLY A 736 -55.22 9.50 5.73
N LYS A 737 -56.14 10.02 4.90
CA LYS A 737 -57.40 9.38 4.56
C LYS A 737 -57.21 8.13 3.73
N GLU A 738 -56.20 8.13 2.84
CA GLU A 738 -55.87 7.01 1.97
C GLU A 738 -54.39 6.61 2.15
N ALA A 739 -53.95 5.52 1.51
CA ALA A 739 -52.58 5.11 1.48
C ALA A 739 -52.07 5.06 0.03
N LEU A 740 -50.85 5.54 -0.20
CA LEU A 740 -50.15 5.40 -1.49
C LEU A 740 -49.85 3.92 -1.76
N SER A 741 -50.53 3.34 -2.77
CA SER A 741 -50.27 1.97 -3.19
C SER A 741 -49.22 1.99 -4.32
N ILE A 742 -48.00 1.57 -3.98
CA ILE A 742 -46.87 1.58 -4.95
C ILE A 742 -45.99 0.35 -4.74
N SER A 743 -45.57 -0.26 -5.84
CA SER A 743 -44.62 -1.35 -5.78
C SER A 743 -43.16 -0.81 -5.74
N GLN A 744 -42.24 -1.55 -5.08
CA GLN A 744 -40.84 -1.16 -5.02
C GLN A 744 -40.19 -1.04 -6.41
N PRO A 745 -40.44 -1.96 -7.39
CA PRO A 745 -39.96 -1.79 -8.75
C PRO A 745 -40.48 -0.54 -9.47
N GLU A 746 -41.73 -0.17 -9.21
CA GLU A 746 -42.32 1.04 -9.77
C GLU A 746 -41.68 2.30 -9.16
N LEU A 747 -41.49 2.32 -7.87
CA LEU A 747 -40.83 3.39 -7.16
C LEU A 747 -39.36 3.52 -7.63
N ALA A 748 -38.64 2.41 -7.80
CA ALA A 748 -37.30 2.36 -8.38
C ALA A 748 -37.25 2.98 -9.76
N ARG A 749 -38.19 2.65 -10.64
CA ARG A 749 -38.25 3.18 -11.99
C ARG A 749 -38.57 4.69 -12.02
N LYS A 750 -39.49 5.14 -11.16
CA LYS A 750 -39.83 6.57 -11.08
C LYS A 750 -38.70 7.43 -10.54
N LEU A 751 -37.88 6.90 -9.64
CA LEU A 751 -36.81 7.62 -8.97
C LEU A 751 -35.41 7.38 -9.61
N GLY A 752 -35.35 6.46 -10.61
CA GLY A 752 -34.08 6.15 -11.27
C GLY A 752 -33.01 5.49 -10.38
N ILE A 753 -33.40 4.82 -9.28
CA ILE A 753 -32.52 4.16 -8.34
C ILE A 753 -32.75 2.65 -8.30
N THR A 754 -31.78 1.88 -7.80
CA THR A 754 -31.89 0.42 -7.78
C THR A 754 -32.96 -0.06 -6.81
N GLN A 755 -33.61 -1.18 -7.12
CA GLN A 755 -34.64 -1.77 -6.25
C GLN A 755 -34.07 -2.12 -4.86
N GLN A 756 -32.80 -2.56 -4.79
CA GLN A 756 -32.16 -2.88 -3.52
C GLN A 756 -31.99 -1.63 -2.63
N ALA A 757 -31.56 -0.51 -3.22
CA ALA A 757 -31.43 0.76 -2.51
C ALA A 757 -32.78 1.25 -1.98
N ILE A 758 -33.83 1.14 -2.80
CA ILE A 758 -35.19 1.49 -2.35
C ILE A 758 -35.68 0.60 -1.20
N THR A 759 -35.50 -0.71 -1.32
CA THR A 759 -35.91 -1.66 -0.28
C THR A 759 -35.28 -1.30 1.05
N TYR A 760 -33.98 -1.04 1.01
CA TYR A 760 -33.19 -0.67 2.19
C TYR A 760 -33.62 0.67 2.79
N GLN A 761 -33.68 1.73 1.98
CA GLN A 761 -34.05 3.08 2.44
C GLN A 761 -35.49 3.13 2.92
N LEU A 762 -36.42 2.46 2.23
CA LEU A 762 -37.83 2.41 2.60
C LEU A 762 -38.03 1.70 3.96
N SER A 763 -37.33 0.59 4.19
CA SER A 763 -37.37 -0.10 5.48
C SER A 763 -36.89 0.81 6.61
N LYS A 764 -35.85 1.59 6.37
CA LYS A 764 -35.29 2.56 7.35
C LYS A 764 -36.22 3.74 7.61
N LEU A 765 -36.90 4.26 6.56
CA LEU A 765 -37.91 5.32 6.73
C LEU A 765 -39.11 4.82 7.54
N ILE A 766 -39.50 3.56 7.40
CA ILE A 766 -40.55 2.94 8.18
C ILE A 766 -40.12 2.70 9.63
N GLU A 767 -38.91 2.15 9.83
CA GLU A 767 -38.32 1.93 11.14
C GLU A 767 -38.23 3.23 11.96
N LYS A 768 -37.89 4.34 11.31
CA LYS A 768 -37.76 5.69 11.91
C LYS A 768 -39.11 6.42 12.08
N GLY A 769 -40.21 5.83 11.70
CA GLY A 769 -41.51 6.43 11.86
C GLY A 769 -41.88 7.55 10.88
N TYR A 770 -41.09 7.80 9.84
CA TYR A 770 -41.43 8.77 8.79
C TYR A 770 -42.51 8.28 7.84
N LEU A 771 -42.55 6.99 7.62
CA LEU A 771 -43.56 6.30 6.82
C LEU A 771 -44.14 5.12 7.60
N VAL A 772 -45.38 4.80 7.32
CA VAL A 772 -46.05 3.61 7.84
C VAL A 772 -46.51 2.77 6.65
N ASN A 773 -46.09 1.50 6.62
CA ASN A 773 -46.62 0.56 5.64
C ASN A 773 -47.84 -0.18 6.24
N THR A 774 -48.99 0.06 5.72
CA THR A 774 -50.25 -0.58 6.17
C THR A 774 -50.53 -1.91 5.47
N GLN A 775 -49.67 -2.37 4.55
CA GLN A 775 -49.80 -3.65 3.89
C GLN A 775 -48.92 -4.70 4.56
N PHE A 776 -49.55 -5.67 5.19
CA PHE A 776 -48.89 -6.76 5.93
C PHE A 776 -48.70 -8.04 5.12
N MET A 777 -49.30 -8.13 3.91
CA MET A 777 -49.19 -9.35 3.11
C MET A 777 -47.90 -9.32 2.26
N PRO A 778 -47.04 -10.35 2.33
CA PRO A 778 -45.84 -10.43 1.50
C PRO A 778 -46.21 -10.47 0.01
N LYS A 779 -45.29 -9.91 -0.84
CA LYS A 779 -45.40 -9.83 -2.31
C LYS A 779 -46.53 -8.94 -2.86
N ARG A 780 -47.26 -8.16 -2.05
CA ARG A 780 -48.16 -7.12 -2.53
C ARG A 780 -47.52 -5.74 -2.53
N PRO A 781 -48.00 -4.79 -3.38
CA PRO A 781 -47.48 -3.42 -3.34
C PRO A 781 -47.58 -2.81 -1.93
N ALA A 782 -46.58 -2.06 -1.51
CA ALA A 782 -46.62 -1.36 -0.24
C ALA A 782 -47.77 -0.32 -0.24
N LYS A 783 -48.45 -0.20 0.88
CA LYS A 783 -49.43 0.85 1.13
C LYS A 783 -48.85 1.84 2.14
N LEU A 784 -48.30 2.93 1.64
CA LEU A 784 -47.54 3.89 2.43
C LEU A 784 -48.45 5.04 2.90
N LYS A 785 -48.32 5.36 4.18
CA LYS A 785 -48.86 6.59 4.81
C LYS A 785 -47.73 7.38 5.44
N LEU A 786 -47.95 8.66 5.65
CA LEU A 786 -47.08 9.48 6.46
C LEU A 786 -47.09 9.01 7.91
N GLY A 787 -45.96 8.89 8.52
CA GLY A 787 -45.76 8.52 9.91
C GLY A 787 -45.85 9.73 10.87
N THR A 788 -45.82 9.46 12.15
CA THR A 788 -45.91 10.50 13.19
C THR A 788 -44.68 11.43 13.22
N GLU A 789 -43.53 10.90 12.83
CA GLU A 789 -42.25 11.64 12.79
C GLU A 789 -42.09 12.47 11.49
N PHE A 790 -43.06 12.40 10.58
CA PHE A 790 -43.00 13.14 9.32
C PHE A 790 -43.30 14.63 9.54
N ASN A 791 -42.32 15.48 9.27
CA ASN A 791 -42.44 16.93 9.17
C ASN A 791 -41.71 17.43 7.94
N LEU A 792 -42.47 17.77 6.89
CA LEU A 792 -41.86 18.19 5.62
C LEU A 792 -40.99 19.44 5.76
N GLN A 793 -41.37 20.42 6.57
CA GLN A 793 -40.61 21.63 6.77
C GLN A 793 -39.30 21.36 7.51
N ALA A 794 -39.32 20.52 8.51
CA ALA A 794 -38.12 20.11 9.24
C ALA A 794 -37.19 19.26 8.40
N ILE A 795 -37.73 18.45 7.47
CA ILE A 795 -36.98 17.54 6.60
C ILE A 795 -36.41 18.30 5.39
N THR A 796 -37.10 19.27 4.82
CA THR A 796 -36.69 20.01 3.60
C THR A 796 -35.97 21.32 3.91
N GLN A 797 -36.21 21.93 5.06
CA GLN A 797 -35.39 23.03 5.54
C GLN A 797 -34.09 22.46 6.05
N GLN A 798 -33.02 22.55 5.26
CA GLN A 798 -31.66 22.54 5.76
C GLN A 798 -31.51 23.77 6.67
N VAL A 799 -31.90 23.64 7.95
CA VAL A 799 -31.65 24.68 8.94
C VAL A 799 -30.16 24.74 9.11
N SER A 800 -29.54 25.82 8.62
CA SER A 800 -28.15 26.08 8.89
C SER A 800 -27.96 26.18 10.40
N ILE A 801 -27.36 25.17 11.01
CA ILE A 801 -27.07 25.13 12.45
C ILE A 801 -26.06 26.23 12.80
N LEU A 802 -25.01 26.35 11.99
CA LEU A 802 -24.05 27.41 12.08
C LEU A 802 -24.51 28.60 11.23
N LEU A 803 -24.68 29.74 11.86
CA LEU A 803 -25.08 30.97 11.20
C LEU A 803 -23.96 31.57 10.35
N ALA A 804 -24.28 32.37 9.35
CA ALA A 804 -23.27 33.07 8.55
C ALA A 804 -22.49 34.09 9.40
N ALA A 805 -21.23 34.38 9.05
CA ALA A 805 -20.38 35.30 9.76
C ALA A 805 -21.01 36.70 9.86
N GLU A 806 -21.67 37.16 8.79
CA GLU A 806 -22.41 38.41 8.75
C GLU A 806 -23.56 38.45 9.79
N ALA A 807 -24.27 37.33 9.96
CA ALA A 807 -25.36 37.23 10.95
C ALA A 807 -24.85 37.15 12.39
N LEU A 808 -23.59 36.82 12.60
CA LEU A 808 -22.92 36.76 13.88
C LEU A 808 -22.11 38.04 14.19
N GLU A 809 -22.11 39.00 13.27
CA GLU A 809 -21.32 40.25 13.37
C GLU A 809 -19.83 39.98 13.64
N LEU A 810 -19.24 39.03 12.87
CA LEU A 810 -17.84 38.61 13.00
C LEU A 810 -16.88 39.52 12.25
#